data_9174b1c43629eac6fb107e8f11aeff00
#
_entry.id   9174b1c43629eac6fb107e8f11aeff00
#
_cell.length_a   1.000
_cell.length_b   1.000
_cell.length_c   1.000
_cell.angle_alpha   90.00
_cell.angle_beta   90.00
_cell.angle_gamma   90.00
#
_symmetry.space_group_name_H-M   'P 1'
#
loop_
_entity.id
_entity.type
_entity.pdbx_description
1 polymer ?
#
loop_
_entity_poly.entity_id
_entity_poly.type
_entity_poly.pdbx_seq_one_letter_code
_entity_poly.pdbx_strand_id
1 'polypeptide(L)'
;MQVIIAMIFMTRPALAYMGPHELVIGSYSADQDDIDLAPLIERLSTKRQVRTAADVAMLPADDFTPLMGSTGPGYTLEAVWYRMQILVTKDGEKPLELKRYLEISPPYLNRIRLAILDAETRITVWNDVVGDHIPPNPSEARGRQHLSAWPNLPAGKYWLVIGVSSNSAQLLNASIKSDTTLITENVQDTFLYGLYLGILLIGFMVYFTLGLLIRDRAIVWYGLYVLALFAGTAGISGYAQLLLSGTWQFASDAITGAGTAFSLATSVMMWAYIIELDKYKRTVFTALAVYAALASLCSLTSVSDLYIHFARSFFLFHIGVLLILYGYLFYFGATKPDARKLRIYFVALGLPAAAAIVHLLMLMGLVPANRFTSNCYQVASLVHLLLLGIAMAGRTYALASQRVTAVQNSTRANQLADEQREFITMLSHEFRTPLAIIQRAAEMVSLHVRDAPEAITSRIATIRRNATQLSELVNVFLTKETLDSTNFRISPRPTVLAPFLHDLVLRRQRETPDHDIELEEVDFTVASIDRTLIERAICNLIENARKYAPDASVRIGFTHRSDGNVYIRVTDNGPGISPDDLSLVADAFYRGNRSGSTHGVGLGLHITNRIIIGHMGRMTVSVGENGGTTILIRLPYDRELTKNNIEAARTTNLDPPTAPACDPENAS
;
A
#
# COMPACT_ATOMS: atom_id res chain seq x y z
N MET A 1 -28.10 -6.01 19.63
CA MET A 1 -27.68 -6.49 20.96
C MET A 1 -28.55 -7.64 21.46
N GLN A 2 -29.90 -7.54 21.46
CA GLN A 2 -30.77 -8.67 21.83
C GLN A 2 -30.59 -9.92 20.94
N VAL A 3 -30.41 -9.77 19.62
CA VAL A 3 -30.15 -10.87 18.69
C VAL A 3 -28.81 -11.54 18.98
N ILE A 4 -27.78 -10.72 19.31
CA ILE A 4 -26.43 -11.21 19.70
C ILE A 4 -26.52 -11.98 21.05
N ILE A 5 -27.32 -11.47 22.01
CA ILE A 5 -27.56 -12.12 23.29
C ILE A 5 -28.32 -13.45 23.07
N ALA A 6 -29.29 -13.48 22.14
CA ALA A 6 -30.00 -14.70 21.79
C ALA A 6 -29.08 -15.78 21.18
N MET A 7 -28.10 -15.40 20.37
CA MET A 7 -27.08 -16.34 19.86
C MET A 7 -26.21 -16.96 20.96
N ILE A 8 -25.96 -16.23 22.06
CA ILE A 8 -25.04 -16.66 23.13
C ILE A 8 -25.78 -17.41 24.25
N PHE A 9 -27.01 -16.96 24.61
CA PHE A 9 -27.67 -17.32 25.86
C PHE A 9 -28.94 -18.13 25.73
N MET A 10 -29.33 -18.65 24.56
CA MET A 10 -30.38 -19.68 24.53
C MET A 10 -29.83 -21.00 25.08
N THR A 11 -29.51 -21.00 26.38
CA THR A 11 -29.26 -22.23 27.12
C THR A 11 -30.63 -22.76 27.55
N ARG A 12 -31.10 -23.81 26.88
CA ARG A 12 -32.16 -24.64 27.52
C ARG A 12 -31.50 -25.33 28.70
N PRO A 13 -32.21 -25.41 29.85
CA PRO A 13 -31.68 -26.11 31.01
C PRO A 13 -31.38 -27.56 30.61
N ALA A 14 -30.13 -27.98 30.82
CA ALA A 14 -29.80 -29.41 30.76
C ALA A 14 -30.66 -30.09 31.86
N LEU A 15 -31.53 -30.98 31.45
CA LEU A 15 -32.24 -31.85 32.38
C LEU A 15 -31.19 -32.63 33.17
N ALA A 16 -31.25 -32.48 34.51
CA ALA A 16 -30.40 -33.25 35.40
C ALA A 16 -30.75 -34.74 35.25
N TYR A 17 -29.88 -35.44 34.57
CA TYR A 17 -29.95 -36.88 34.38
C TYR A 17 -29.34 -37.56 35.62
N MET A 18 -30.15 -38.39 36.29
CA MET A 18 -29.72 -39.26 37.38
C MET A 18 -29.81 -40.72 36.96
N GLY A 19 -28.84 -41.21 36.17
CA GLY A 19 -28.73 -42.64 35.82
C GLY A 19 -27.50 -42.91 34.94
N PRO A 20 -27.00 -44.13 34.89
CA PRO A 20 -25.83 -44.47 34.12
C PRO A 20 -26.18 -44.50 32.63
N HIS A 21 -25.59 -43.60 31.85
CA HIS A 21 -25.36 -43.61 30.38
C HIS A 21 -26.43 -44.37 29.51
N GLU A 22 -27.69 -44.39 29.89
CA GLU A 22 -28.79 -45.09 29.20
C GLU A 22 -29.94 -44.14 28.84
N LEU A 23 -30.33 -44.09 27.57
CA LEU A 23 -31.52 -43.38 27.12
C LEU A 23 -32.74 -44.27 27.29
N VAL A 24 -33.67 -43.86 28.12
CA VAL A 24 -34.94 -44.56 28.30
C VAL A 24 -36.01 -43.91 27.39
N ILE A 25 -36.52 -44.71 26.44
CA ILE A 25 -37.61 -44.32 25.54
C ILE A 25 -38.91 -45.00 26.04
N GLY A 26 -39.84 -44.18 26.58
CA GLY A 26 -41.12 -44.62 27.10
C GLY A 26 -42.16 -43.53 27.00
N SER A 27 -43.32 -43.72 27.65
CA SER A 27 -44.46 -42.76 27.61
C SER A 27 -44.09 -41.31 28.04
N TYR A 28 -43.04 -41.14 28.83
CA TYR A 28 -42.51 -39.81 29.22
C TYR A 28 -41.75 -39.10 28.12
N SER A 29 -41.27 -39.83 27.12
CA SER A 29 -40.51 -39.21 26.02
C SER A 29 -41.38 -38.62 24.92
N ALA A 30 -42.70 -38.80 24.99
CA ALA A 30 -43.63 -38.22 24.00
C ALA A 30 -43.75 -36.70 24.10
N ASP A 31 -43.54 -36.13 25.33
CA ASP A 31 -43.62 -34.68 25.57
C ASP A 31 -42.25 -33.95 25.41
N GLN A 32 -41.14 -34.66 25.18
CA GLN A 32 -39.82 -34.05 25.00
C GLN A 32 -39.54 -33.85 23.51
N ASP A 33 -39.68 -32.62 23.05
CA ASP A 33 -39.42 -32.24 21.63
C ASP A 33 -37.94 -32.35 21.22
N ASP A 34 -37.02 -32.37 22.19
CA ASP A 34 -35.58 -32.36 21.91
C ASP A 34 -34.80 -33.11 23.00
N ILE A 35 -34.02 -34.13 22.61
CA ILE A 35 -33.21 -34.94 23.52
C ILE A 35 -31.74 -34.77 23.11
N ASP A 36 -30.91 -34.10 23.93
CA ASP A 36 -29.47 -34.03 23.77
C ASP A 36 -28.85 -35.37 24.21
N LEU A 37 -28.14 -36.02 23.24
CA LEU A 37 -27.49 -37.30 23.49
C LEU A 37 -26.05 -37.13 24.01
N ALA A 38 -25.47 -35.96 23.98
CA ALA A 38 -24.05 -35.74 24.35
C ALA A 38 -23.70 -36.23 25.77
N PRO A 39 -24.59 -36.07 26.80
CA PRO A 39 -24.32 -36.58 28.15
C PRO A 39 -24.31 -38.13 28.24
N LEU A 40 -24.95 -38.82 27.30
CA LEU A 40 -25.18 -40.26 27.31
C LEU A 40 -24.17 -41.00 26.47
N ILE A 41 -23.46 -40.32 25.59
CA ILE A 41 -22.53 -40.90 24.62
C ILE A 41 -21.15 -41.14 25.27
N GLU A 42 -20.62 -42.32 25.03
CA GLU A 42 -19.25 -42.70 25.37
C GLU A 42 -18.40 -42.78 24.10
N ARG A 43 -17.16 -42.28 24.17
CA ARG A 43 -16.18 -42.30 23.08
C ARG A 43 -15.18 -43.45 23.31
N LEU A 44 -14.89 -44.21 22.28
CA LEU A 44 -13.81 -45.21 22.30
C LEU A 44 -12.46 -44.51 22.50
N SER A 45 -11.77 -44.81 23.61
CA SER A 45 -10.52 -44.21 24.02
C SER A 45 -9.27 -45.00 23.63
N THR A 46 -9.44 -46.29 23.37
CA THR A 46 -8.35 -47.21 22.99
C THR A 46 -8.10 -47.20 21.50
N LYS A 47 -6.81 -47.25 21.10
CA LYS A 47 -6.37 -47.36 19.68
C LYS A 47 -6.58 -48.76 19.12
N ARG A 48 -7.75 -49.36 19.29
CA ARG A 48 -8.08 -50.63 18.65
C ARG A 48 -8.58 -50.35 17.22
N GLN A 49 -8.05 -51.14 16.26
CA GLN A 49 -8.57 -51.12 14.90
C GLN A 49 -9.95 -51.77 14.86
N VAL A 50 -10.97 -50.94 14.97
CA VAL A 50 -12.37 -51.38 14.87
C VAL A 50 -12.86 -51.08 13.47
N ARG A 51 -13.48 -52.05 12.81
CA ARG A 51 -13.97 -51.89 11.42
C ARG A 51 -15.47 -51.78 11.29
N THR A 52 -16.21 -52.38 12.23
CA THR A 52 -17.70 -52.44 12.19
C THR A 52 -18.33 -51.89 13.46
N ALA A 53 -19.59 -51.48 13.36
CA ALA A 53 -20.38 -51.07 14.54
C ALA A 53 -20.59 -52.21 15.53
N ALA A 54 -20.68 -53.46 15.03
CA ALA A 54 -20.82 -54.63 15.87
C ALA A 54 -19.57 -54.87 16.75
N ASP A 55 -18.37 -54.63 16.17
CA ASP A 55 -17.12 -54.76 16.96
C ASP A 55 -17.10 -53.73 18.11
N VAL A 56 -17.58 -52.50 17.86
CA VAL A 56 -17.66 -51.41 18.88
C VAL A 56 -18.58 -51.76 20.01
N ALA A 57 -19.76 -52.32 19.68
CA ALA A 57 -20.74 -52.69 20.69
C ALA A 57 -20.26 -53.82 21.63
N MET A 58 -19.27 -54.63 21.19
CA MET A 58 -18.69 -55.72 21.95
C MET A 58 -17.56 -55.33 22.89
N LEU A 59 -16.98 -54.16 22.74
CA LEU A 59 -15.84 -53.76 23.56
C LEU A 59 -16.25 -53.51 25.01
N PRO A 60 -15.39 -53.83 26.00
CA PRO A 60 -15.63 -53.59 27.40
C PRO A 60 -15.81 -52.09 27.69
N ALA A 61 -16.54 -51.78 28.78
CA ALA A 61 -16.79 -50.40 29.17
C ALA A 61 -15.52 -49.62 29.47
N ASP A 62 -14.47 -50.29 29.96
CA ASP A 62 -13.18 -49.65 30.28
C ASP A 62 -12.44 -49.09 29.05
N ASP A 63 -12.80 -49.56 27.84
CA ASP A 63 -12.26 -49.04 26.58
C ASP A 63 -12.90 -47.69 26.19
N PHE A 64 -13.93 -47.25 26.88
CA PHE A 64 -14.68 -46.00 26.57
C PHE A 64 -14.52 -44.94 27.65
N THR A 65 -14.58 -43.72 27.21
CA THR A 65 -14.64 -42.54 28.10
C THR A 65 -15.94 -41.74 27.84
N PRO A 66 -16.64 -41.29 28.91
CA PRO A 66 -17.82 -40.45 28.75
C PRO A 66 -17.50 -39.18 27.95
N LEU A 67 -18.40 -38.80 27.07
CA LEU A 67 -18.27 -37.58 26.31
C LEU A 67 -18.83 -36.43 27.17
N MET A 68 -17.97 -35.77 27.93
CA MET A 68 -18.36 -34.62 28.75
C MET A 68 -18.59 -33.37 27.86
N GLY A 69 -19.81 -33.22 27.40
CA GLY A 69 -20.18 -32.20 26.40
C GLY A 69 -19.79 -32.63 24.97
N SER A 70 -20.13 -31.82 23.96
CA SER A 70 -19.81 -32.13 22.58
C SER A 70 -18.31 -31.94 22.32
N THR A 71 -17.51 -32.92 22.69
CA THR A 71 -16.06 -32.94 22.44
C THR A 71 -15.69 -34.15 21.61
N GLY A 72 -14.97 -33.89 20.55
CA GLY A 72 -14.29 -34.92 19.76
C GLY A 72 -12.78 -34.78 19.91
N PRO A 73 -12.01 -35.66 19.31
CA PRO A 73 -10.54 -35.61 19.33
C PRO A 73 -9.96 -34.46 18.46
N GLY A 74 -10.81 -33.65 17.84
CA GLY A 74 -10.38 -32.63 16.88
C GLY A 74 -9.92 -33.24 15.56
N TYR A 75 -8.77 -32.83 15.06
CA TYR A 75 -8.23 -33.30 13.78
C TYR A 75 -7.55 -34.67 13.93
N THR A 76 -8.13 -35.73 13.34
CA THR A 76 -7.59 -37.07 13.29
C THR A 76 -7.98 -37.79 12.00
N LEU A 77 -7.08 -38.65 11.47
CA LEU A 77 -7.34 -39.53 10.30
C LEU A 77 -8.10 -40.79 10.67
N GLU A 78 -8.07 -41.16 11.94
CA GLU A 78 -8.74 -42.37 12.41
C GLU A 78 -10.23 -42.13 12.53
N ALA A 79 -11.03 -43.16 12.19
CA ALA A 79 -12.46 -43.11 12.47
C ALA A 79 -12.69 -43.15 13.98
N VAL A 80 -13.47 -42.18 14.47
CA VAL A 80 -13.81 -42.08 15.88
C VAL A 80 -15.14 -42.76 16.12
N TRP A 81 -15.16 -43.64 17.08
CA TRP A 81 -16.35 -44.38 17.39
C TRP A 81 -16.94 -43.95 18.72
N TYR A 82 -18.27 -43.91 18.74
CA TYR A 82 -19.07 -43.55 19.90
C TYR A 82 -20.16 -44.57 20.08
N ARG A 83 -20.61 -44.82 21.33
CA ARG A 83 -21.74 -45.65 21.63
C ARG A 83 -22.58 -45.10 22.77
N MET A 84 -23.82 -45.52 22.85
CA MET A 84 -24.72 -45.32 23.99
C MET A 84 -25.75 -46.45 24.07
N GLN A 85 -26.29 -46.69 25.27
CA GLN A 85 -27.39 -47.65 25.48
C GLN A 85 -28.74 -46.97 25.30
N ILE A 86 -29.67 -47.70 24.73
CA ILE A 86 -31.06 -47.32 24.54
C ILE A 86 -31.92 -48.41 25.18
N LEU A 87 -32.82 -48.05 26.08
CA LEU A 87 -33.84 -48.89 26.64
C LEU A 87 -35.20 -48.45 26.12
N VAL A 88 -35.86 -49.28 25.32
CA VAL A 88 -37.25 -49.06 24.87
C VAL A 88 -38.18 -49.81 25.80
N THR A 89 -39.04 -49.11 26.52
CA THR A 89 -40.05 -49.73 27.39
C THR A 89 -41.31 -50.09 26.60
N LYS A 90 -42.19 -51.01 27.14
CA LYS A 90 -43.44 -51.42 26.49
C LYS A 90 -44.38 -50.24 26.17
N ASP A 91 -44.33 -49.15 26.96
CA ASP A 91 -45.11 -47.95 26.69
C ASP A 91 -44.53 -47.15 25.50
N GLY A 92 -43.28 -47.39 25.13
CA GLY A 92 -42.60 -46.80 23.94
C GLY A 92 -42.85 -47.59 22.63
N GLU A 93 -43.51 -48.75 22.68
CA GLU A 93 -43.86 -49.55 21.47
C GLU A 93 -44.98 -48.93 20.62
N LYS A 94 -45.74 -47.95 21.19
CA LYS A 94 -46.73 -47.21 20.38
C LYS A 94 -45.96 -46.44 19.29
N PRO A 95 -46.39 -46.56 18.01
CA PRO A 95 -45.78 -45.77 16.95
C PRO A 95 -45.78 -44.32 17.41
N LEU A 96 -44.61 -43.71 17.44
CA LEU A 96 -44.48 -42.25 17.68
C LEU A 96 -45.35 -41.55 16.66
N GLU A 97 -46.44 -40.89 17.13
CA GLU A 97 -47.34 -40.11 16.27
C GLU A 97 -46.58 -39.01 15.50
N LEU A 98 -45.42 -38.60 16.02
CA LEU A 98 -44.54 -37.60 15.44
C LEU A 98 -43.27 -38.28 14.89
N LYS A 99 -42.92 -38.01 13.63
CA LYS A 99 -41.64 -38.39 13.07
C LYS A 99 -40.52 -37.73 13.86
N ARG A 100 -39.54 -38.51 14.25
CA ARG A 100 -38.32 -38.05 14.91
C ARG A 100 -37.11 -38.27 14.01
N TYR A 101 -36.12 -37.44 14.19
CA TYR A 101 -34.87 -37.50 13.47
C TYR A 101 -33.68 -37.45 14.43
N LEU A 102 -32.70 -38.27 14.17
CA LEU A 102 -31.39 -38.11 14.73
C LEU A 102 -30.63 -37.04 13.94
N GLU A 103 -30.41 -35.91 14.61
CA GLU A 103 -29.62 -34.82 14.06
C GLU A 103 -28.17 -34.93 14.54
N ILE A 104 -27.23 -34.83 13.61
CA ILE A 104 -25.79 -34.82 13.91
C ILE A 104 -25.16 -33.56 13.35
N SER A 105 -24.43 -32.89 14.22
CA SER A 105 -23.65 -31.71 13.88
C SER A 105 -22.18 -31.87 14.31
N PRO A 106 -21.25 -31.12 13.73
CA PRO A 106 -21.41 -30.08 12.71
C PRO A 106 -21.59 -30.61 11.28
N PRO A 107 -22.11 -29.78 10.35
CA PRO A 107 -22.49 -30.20 9.00
C PRO A 107 -21.30 -30.51 8.05
N TYR A 108 -20.08 -30.26 8.44
CA TYR A 108 -18.85 -30.50 7.65
C TYR A 108 -18.22 -31.88 7.92
N LEU A 109 -18.95 -32.81 8.54
CA LEU A 109 -18.46 -34.17 8.75
C LEU A 109 -18.66 -35.01 7.49
N ASN A 110 -17.57 -35.58 6.92
CA ASN A 110 -17.60 -36.22 5.60
C ASN A 110 -18.43 -37.47 5.58
N ARG A 111 -18.29 -38.36 6.59
CA ARG A 111 -18.98 -39.62 6.64
C ARG A 111 -19.28 -40.05 8.09
N ILE A 112 -20.55 -40.27 8.36
CA ILE A 112 -21.06 -40.69 9.67
C ILE A 112 -21.80 -41.99 9.45
N ARG A 113 -21.34 -43.05 10.09
CA ARG A 113 -21.99 -44.37 10.08
C ARG A 113 -22.83 -44.51 11.33
N LEU A 114 -24.10 -44.80 11.17
CA LEU A 114 -25.08 -44.97 12.23
C LEU A 114 -25.51 -46.42 12.24
N ALA A 115 -25.59 -47.03 13.43
CA ALA A 115 -26.14 -48.35 13.57
C ALA A 115 -26.82 -48.51 14.94
N ILE A 116 -27.98 -49.15 14.94
CA ILE A 116 -28.64 -49.61 16.15
C ILE A 116 -28.59 -51.13 16.17
N LEU A 117 -28.02 -51.68 17.25
CA LEU A 117 -27.85 -53.09 17.42
C LEU A 117 -28.66 -53.54 18.66
N ASP A 118 -29.30 -54.68 18.55
CA ASP A 118 -29.92 -55.37 19.69
C ASP A 118 -28.83 -55.78 20.70
N ALA A 119 -29.02 -55.44 21.98
CA ALA A 119 -27.99 -55.61 22.99
C ALA A 119 -27.75 -57.09 23.36
N GLU A 120 -28.75 -57.94 23.18
CA GLU A 120 -28.67 -59.39 23.49
C GLU A 120 -28.20 -60.21 22.29
N THR A 121 -28.83 -60.03 21.13
CA THR A 121 -28.56 -60.78 19.92
C THR A 121 -27.40 -60.19 19.13
N ARG A 122 -27.07 -58.94 19.33
CA ARG A 122 -26.02 -58.18 18.60
C ARG A 122 -26.27 -58.06 17.11
N ILE A 123 -27.50 -58.32 16.67
CA ILE A 123 -27.91 -58.12 15.30
C ILE A 123 -28.18 -56.63 15.06
N THR A 124 -27.71 -56.13 13.91
CA THR A 124 -28.03 -54.76 13.49
C THR A 124 -29.49 -54.68 13.09
N VAL A 125 -30.27 -53.93 13.86
CA VAL A 125 -31.69 -53.71 13.64
C VAL A 125 -31.93 -52.55 12.65
N TRP A 126 -31.05 -51.57 12.68
CA TRP A 126 -31.12 -50.40 11.79
C TRP A 126 -29.71 -49.88 11.51
N ASN A 127 -29.49 -49.40 10.33
CA ASN A 127 -28.26 -48.69 9.93
C ASN A 127 -28.53 -47.61 8.92
N ASP A 128 -27.72 -46.57 8.96
CA ASP A 128 -27.73 -45.47 8.02
C ASP A 128 -26.33 -44.87 7.84
N VAL A 129 -26.12 -44.12 6.75
CA VAL A 129 -24.88 -43.40 6.49
C VAL A 129 -25.20 -42.01 6.02
N VAL A 130 -24.80 -41.03 6.79
CA VAL A 130 -24.99 -39.63 6.48
C VAL A 130 -23.63 -38.89 6.44
N GLY A 131 -23.59 -37.70 5.94
CA GLY A 131 -22.37 -36.90 5.85
C GLY A 131 -22.40 -35.96 4.65
N ASP A 132 -21.46 -35.02 4.58
CA ASP A 132 -21.41 -34.06 3.47
C ASP A 132 -20.91 -34.71 2.14
N HIS A 133 -20.21 -35.84 2.24
CA HIS A 133 -19.86 -36.67 1.07
C HIS A 133 -20.92 -37.70 0.69
N ILE A 134 -22.02 -37.76 1.40
CA ILE A 134 -23.14 -38.68 1.14
C ILE A 134 -24.28 -37.90 0.49
N PRO A 135 -24.79 -38.30 -0.67
CA PRO A 135 -25.95 -37.66 -1.25
C PRO A 135 -27.13 -37.72 -0.29
N PRO A 136 -27.80 -36.57 -0.04
CA PRO A 136 -28.94 -36.54 0.85
C PRO A 136 -30.07 -37.41 0.33
N ASN A 137 -30.73 -38.17 1.19
CA ASN A 137 -31.88 -38.96 0.83
C ASN A 137 -33.05 -38.02 0.43
N PRO A 138 -33.61 -38.13 -0.81
CA PRO A 138 -34.65 -37.22 -1.27
C PRO A 138 -35.94 -37.24 -0.43
N SER A 139 -36.15 -38.33 0.33
CA SER A 139 -37.34 -38.54 1.15
C SER A 139 -37.22 -37.95 2.55
N GLU A 140 -36.03 -37.48 2.95
CA GLU A 140 -35.79 -36.93 4.27
C GLU A 140 -35.81 -35.40 4.25
N ALA A 141 -36.10 -34.79 5.39
CA ALA A 141 -36.12 -33.34 5.53
C ALA A 141 -34.76 -32.75 5.17
N ARG A 142 -34.73 -31.83 4.20
CA ARG A 142 -33.49 -31.13 3.81
C ARG A 142 -33.18 -30.07 4.86
N GLY A 143 -32.26 -30.39 5.74
CA GLY A 143 -31.70 -29.48 6.71
C GLY A 143 -30.25 -29.14 6.41
N ARG A 144 -29.72 -28.17 7.13
CA ARG A 144 -28.32 -27.77 7.13
C ARG A 144 -27.40 -28.81 7.81
N GLN A 145 -27.95 -29.51 8.79
CA GLN A 145 -27.28 -30.58 9.57
C GLN A 145 -27.54 -31.97 8.94
N HIS A 146 -26.78 -32.95 9.38
CA HIS A 146 -26.99 -34.32 8.96
C HIS A 146 -28.17 -34.91 9.73
N LEU A 147 -29.20 -35.33 8.99
CA LEU A 147 -30.43 -35.88 9.52
C LEU A 147 -30.58 -37.34 9.10
N SER A 148 -31.01 -38.18 10.03
CA SER A 148 -31.40 -39.55 9.77
C SER A 148 -32.70 -39.84 10.49
N ALA A 149 -33.66 -40.47 9.81
CA ALA A 149 -34.94 -40.81 10.38
C ALA A 149 -34.77 -41.80 11.53
N TRP A 150 -35.34 -41.48 12.73
CA TRP A 150 -35.28 -42.34 13.86
C TRP A 150 -36.20 -43.56 13.67
N PRO A 151 -35.68 -44.80 13.76
CA PRO A 151 -36.48 -45.98 13.52
C PRO A 151 -37.43 -46.27 14.68
N ASN A 152 -38.57 -46.94 14.39
CA ASN A 152 -39.46 -47.52 15.41
C ASN A 152 -38.80 -48.79 15.92
N LEU A 153 -38.43 -48.82 17.19
CA LEU A 153 -37.81 -49.95 17.85
C LEU A 153 -38.83 -50.68 18.75
N PRO A 154 -38.90 -52.04 18.73
CA PRO A 154 -39.60 -52.82 19.72
C PRO A 154 -39.07 -52.60 21.14
N ALA A 155 -39.87 -52.97 22.17
CA ALA A 155 -39.37 -52.96 23.55
C ALA A 155 -38.16 -53.90 23.71
N GLY A 156 -37.09 -53.33 24.24
CA GLY A 156 -35.81 -54.03 24.38
C GLY A 156 -34.65 -53.13 24.68
N LYS A 157 -33.46 -53.71 24.83
CA LYS A 157 -32.20 -52.97 25.03
C LYS A 157 -31.43 -52.95 23.73
N TYR A 158 -30.94 -51.79 23.40
CA TYR A 158 -30.19 -51.54 22.14
C TYR A 158 -28.90 -50.79 22.41
N TRP A 159 -27.95 -50.90 21.45
CA TRP A 159 -26.79 -50.04 21.35
C TRP A 159 -26.90 -49.14 20.12
N LEU A 160 -26.88 -47.81 20.34
CA LEU A 160 -26.62 -46.89 19.26
C LEU A 160 -25.12 -46.75 19.13
N VAL A 161 -24.58 -46.98 17.93
CA VAL A 161 -23.17 -46.84 17.60
C VAL A 161 -23.02 -45.83 16.49
N ILE A 162 -22.16 -44.83 16.71
CA ILE A 162 -21.88 -43.73 15.75
C ILE A 162 -20.40 -43.78 15.41
N GLY A 163 -20.08 -43.96 14.12
CA GLY A 163 -18.70 -43.91 13.60
C GLY A 163 -18.47 -42.70 12.73
N VAL A 164 -17.61 -41.77 13.13
CA VAL A 164 -17.30 -40.55 12.42
C VAL A 164 -15.96 -40.66 11.74
N SER A 165 -15.91 -40.28 10.46
CA SER A 165 -14.68 -40.19 9.67
C SER A 165 -14.72 -38.92 8.84
N SER A 166 -13.77 -38.00 9.04
CA SER A 166 -13.72 -36.70 8.35
C SER A 166 -12.29 -36.23 8.20
N ASN A 167 -12.01 -35.46 7.13
CA ASN A 167 -10.77 -34.73 6.94
C ASN A 167 -10.77 -33.38 7.68
N SER A 168 -11.91 -33.02 8.28
CA SER A 168 -12.11 -31.83 9.12
C SER A 168 -12.08 -32.21 10.63
N ALA A 169 -12.26 -31.22 11.51
CA ALA A 169 -12.29 -31.47 12.94
C ALA A 169 -13.45 -32.41 13.32
N GLN A 170 -13.14 -33.57 13.89
CA GLN A 170 -14.14 -34.57 14.28
C GLN A 170 -14.74 -34.21 15.65
N LEU A 171 -15.64 -33.25 15.64
CA LEU A 171 -16.49 -32.91 16.80
C LEU A 171 -17.83 -33.61 16.60
N LEU A 172 -18.45 -34.09 17.68
CA LEU A 172 -19.75 -34.74 17.61
C LEU A 172 -20.72 -34.04 18.55
N ASN A 173 -21.84 -33.63 18.01
CA ASN A 173 -23.02 -33.27 18.76
C ASN A 173 -24.21 -34.04 18.13
N ALA A 174 -24.93 -34.80 18.94
CA ALA A 174 -26.03 -35.63 18.48
C ALA A 174 -27.28 -35.35 19.34
N SER A 175 -28.43 -35.20 18.68
CA SER A 175 -29.72 -34.99 19.37
C SER A 175 -30.84 -35.67 18.61
N ILE A 176 -31.89 -36.08 19.32
CA ILE A 176 -33.12 -36.58 18.73
C ILE A 176 -34.17 -35.47 18.82
N LYS A 177 -34.70 -35.09 17.65
CA LYS A 177 -35.62 -33.95 17.52
C LYS A 177 -36.90 -34.32 16.80
N SER A 178 -38.00 -33.63 17.17
CA SER A 178 -39.27 -33.70 16.43
C SER A 178 -39.18 -32.89 15.13
N ASP A 179 -40.03 -33.19 14.17
CA ASP A 179 -40.14 -32.47 12.91
C ASP A 179 -40.45 -30.96 13.16
N THR A 180 -41.29 -30.66 14.10
CA THR A 180 -41.67 -29.29 14.49
C THR A 180 -40.50 -28.50 15.05
N THR A 181 -39.68 -29.14 15.93
CA THR A 181 -38.48 -28.51 16.50
C THR A 181 -37.43 -28.25 15.40
N LEU A 182 -37.21 -29.25 14.52
CA LEU A 182 -36.26 -29.12 13.40
C LEU A 182 -36.63 -27.96 12.45
N ILE A 183 -37.92 -27.87 12.09
CA ILE A 183 -38.39 -26.77 11.23
C ILE A 183 -38.15 -25.41 11.91
N THR A 184 -38.53 -25.30 13.20
CA THR A 184 -38.41 -24.05 13.95
C THR A 184 -36.96 -23.62 14.09
N GLU A 185 -36.07 -24.54 14.46
CA GLU A 185 -34.62 -24.25 14.60
C GLU A 185 -33.97 -23.95 13.24
N ASN A 186 -34.32 -24.67 12.18
CA ASN A 186 -33.83 -24.40 10.86
C ASN A 186 -34.22 -23.00 10.34
N VAL A 187 -35.46 -22.55 10.61
CA VAL A 187 -35.91 -21.19 10.26
C VAL A 187 -35.11 -20.14 11.01
N GLN A 188 -34.98 -20.31 12.35
CA GLN A 188 -34.22 -19.39 13.20
C GLN A 188 -32.75 -19.32 12.80
N ASP A 189 -32.11 -20.47 12.62
CA ASP A 189 -30.71 -20.57 12.21
C ASP A 189 -30.49 -19.98 10.84
N THR A 190 -31.38 -20.26 9.87
CA THR A 190 -31.30 -19.72 8.51
C THR A 190 -31.40 -18.20 8.52
N PHE A 191 -32.31 -17.65 9.33
CA PHE A 191 -32.42 -16.19 9.49
C PHE A 191 -31.16 -15.59 10.09
N LEU A 192 -30.64 -16.15 11.19
CA LEU A 192 -29.49 -15.61 11.91
C LEU A 192 -28.20 -15.71 11.09
N TYR A 193 -27.93 -16.88 10.49
CA TYR A 193 -26.76 -17.06 9.63
C TYR A 193 -26.88 -16.29 8.33
N GLY A 194 -28.08 -16.22 7.73
CA GLY A 194 -28.33 -15.42 6.54
C GLY A 194 -28.05 -13.93 6.77
N LEU A 195 -28.51 -13.39 7.91
CA LEU A 195 -28.22 -12.02 8.35
C LEU A 195 -26.70 -11.83 8.55
N TYR A 196 -26.06 -12.75 9.25
CA TYR A 196 -24.62 -12.70 9.51
C TYR A 196 -23.80 -12.73 8.21
N LEU A 197 -24.08 -13.68 7.33
CA LEU A 197 -23.39 -13.80 6.03
C LEU A 197 -23.66 -12.58 5.14
N GLY A 198 -24.90 -12.05 5.17
CA GLY A 198 -25.24 -10.80 4.46
C GLY A 198 -24.42 -9.60 4.96
N ILE A 199 -24.26 -9.45 6.27
CA ILE A 199 -23.41 -8.40 6.85
C ILE A 199 -21.96 -8.56 6.42
N LEU A 200 -21.41 -9.78 6.42
CA LEU A 200 -20.04 -10.04 5.96
C LEU A 200 -19.87 -9.72 4.48
N LEU A 201 -20.82 -10.10 3.62
CA LEU A 201 -20.75 -9.84 2.18
C LEU A 201 -20.80 -8.33 1.87
N ILE A 202 -21.71 -7.59 2.53
CA ILE A 202 -21.77 -6.13 2.42
C ILE A 202 -20.47 -5.52 2.96
N GLY A 203 -19.99 -5.97 4.09
CA GLY A 203 -18.72 -5.53 4.67
C GLY A 203 -17.55 -5.73 3.70
N PHE A 204 -17.43 -6.90 3.08
CA PHE A 204 -16.44 -7.14 2.03
C PHE A 204 -16.55 -6.12 0.90
N MET A 205 -17.75 -5.97 0.31
CA MET A 205 -17.95 -5.04 -0.82
C MET A 205 -17.54 -3.61 -0.45
N VAL A 206 -17.97 -3.14 0.72
CA VAL A 206 -17.67 -1.78 1.18
C VAL A 206 -16.16 -1.59 1.42
N TYR A 207 -15.54 -2.46 2.22
CA TYR A 207 -14.12 -2.27 2.58
C TYR A 207 -13.18 -2.53 1.42
N PHE A 208 -13.45 -3.53 0.60
CA PHE A 208 -12.61 -3.83 -0.55
C PHE A 208 -12.64 -2.69 -1.57
N THR A 209 -13.84 -2.21 -1.93
CA THR A 209 -14.01 -1.10 -2.87
C THR A 209 -13.38 0.19 -2.31
N LEU A 210 -13.64 0.50 -1.03
CA LEU A 210 -13.07 1.67 -0.36
C LEU A 210 -11.54 1.60 -0.32
N GLY A 211 -10.99 0.44 -0.02
CA GLY A 211 -9.54 0.21 0.01
C GLY A 211 -8.87 0.44 -1.34
N LEU A 212 -9.50 0.01 -2.42
CA LEU A 212 -9.03 0.24 -3.79
C LEU A 212 -9.11 1.73 -4.17
N LEU A 213 -10.22 2.40 -3.86
CA LEU A 213 -10.43 3.83 -4.17
C LEU A 213 -9.42 4.73 -3.43
N ILE A 214 -9.20 4.47 -2.14
CA ILE A 214 -8.29 5.26 -1.30
C ILE A 214 -6.83 4.82 -1.51
N ARG A 215 -6.60 3.64 -2.12
CA ARG A 215 -5.29 2.98 -2.26
C ARG A 215 -4.63 2.67 -0.91
N ASP A 216 -5.44 2.31 0.09
CA ASP A 216 -4.95 1.87 1.40
C ASP A 216 -4.91 0.33 1.48
N ARG A 217 -3.70 -0.23 1.56
CA ARG A 217 -3.47 -1.67 1.60
C ARG A 217 -4.08 -2.34 2.84
N ALA A 218 -4.13 -1.65 3.99
CA ALA A 218 -4.72 -2.20 5.21
C ALA A 218 -6.22 -2.47 5.02
N ILE A 219 -6.94 -1.54 4.37
CA ILE A 219 -8.37 -1.66 4.10
C ILE A 219 -8.65 -2.75 3.06
N VAL A 220 -7.80 -2.87 2.03
CA VAL A 220 -7.91 -3.96 1.03
C VAL A 220 -7.76 -5.32 1.70
N TRP A 221 -6.71 -5.51 2.52
CA TRP A 221 -6.48 -6.78 3.22
C TRP A 221 -7.60 -7.09 4.22
N TYR A 222 -8.18 -6.05 4.83
CA TYR A 222 -9.35 -6.22 5.67
C TYR A 222 -10.56 -6.72 4.88
N GLY A 223 -10.84 -6.16 3.72
CA GLY A 223 -11.89 -6.66 2.82
C GLY A 223 -11.68 -8.14 2.46
N LEU A 224 -10.44 -8.52 2.07
CA LEU A 224 -10.11 -9.92 1.76
C LEU A 224 -10.28 -10.85 2.98
N TYR A 225 -9.95 -10.38 4.18
CA TYR A 225 -10.20 -11.12 5.41
C TYR A 225 -11.71 -11.35 5.64
N VAL A 226 -12.54 -10.34 5.44
CA VAL A 226 -14.00 -10.47 5.58
C VAL A 226 -14.58 -11.42 4.55
N LEU A 227 -14.09 -11.42 3.31
CA LEU A 227 -14.47 -12.38 2.28
C LEU A 227 -14.08 -13.82 2.66
N ALA A 228 -12.87 -14.01 3.15
CA ALA A 228 -12.39 -15.32 3.60
C ALA A 228 -13.21 -15.83 4.79
N LEU A 229 -13.55 -14.92 5.73
CA LEU A 229 -14.42 -15.23 6.86
C LEU A 229 -15.83 -15.61 6.41
N PHE A 230 -16.39 -14.90 5.40
CA PHE A 230 -17.67 -15.26 4.79
C PHE A 230 -17.62 -16.69 4.21
N ALA A 231 -16.60 -17.01 3.39
CA ALA A 231 -16.46 -18.31 2.77
C ALA A 231 -16.29 -19.43 3.81
N GLY A 232 -15.39 -19.26 4.78
CA GLY A 232 -15.16 -20.23 5.84
C GLY A 232 -16.42 -20.46 6.69
N THR A 233 -17.15 -19.39 7.03
CA THR A 233 -18.42 -19.53 7.81
C THR A 233 -19.51 -20.19 6.98
N ALA A 234 -19.66 -19.87 5.71
CA ALA A 234 -20.64 -20.52 4.84
C ALA A 234 -20.37 -22.02 4.73
N GLY A 235 -19.09 -22.43 4.70
CA GLY A 235 -18.71 -23.84 4.74
C GLY A 235 -19.01 -24.51 6.09
N ILE A 236 -18.47 -23.95 7.18
CA ILE A 236 -18.63 -24.51 8.55
C ILE A 236 -20.11 -24.61 8.95
N SER A 237 -20.95 -23.69 8.50
CA SER A 237 -22.38 -23.67 8.83
C SER A 237 -23.26 -24.57 7.92
N GLY A 238 -22.69 -25.20 6.90
CA GLY A 238 -23.39 -26.11 5.98
C GLY A 238 -24.13 -25.40 4.83
N TYR A 239 -24.07 -24.06 4.71
CA TYR A 239 -24.73 -23.38 3.60
C TYR A 239 -24.02 -23.61 2.26
N ALA A 240 -22.71 -23.76 2.27
CA ALA A 240 -21.96 -24.13 1.06
C ALA A 240 -22.44 -25.47 0.49
N GLN A 241 -22.63 -26.48 1.36
CA GLN A 241 -23.17 -27.77 0.98
C GLN A 241 -24.59 -27.68 0.40
N LEU A 242 -25.46 -26.90 1.08
CA LEU A 242 -26.84 -26.72 0.66
C LEU A 242 -26.95 -26.08 -0.75
N LEU A 243 -26.08 -25.13 -1.07
CA LEU A 243 -26.03 -24.43 -2.37
C LEU A 243 -25.40 -25.28 -3.47
N LEU A 244 -24.41 -26.13 -3.12
CA LEU A 244 -23.61 -26.89 -4.09
C LEU A 244 -24.01 -28.36 -4.15
N SER A 245 -25.09 -28.75 -3.45
CA SER A 245 -25.54 -30.14 -3.39
C SER A 245 -25.86 -30.69 -4.79
N GLY A 246 -25.24 -31.81 -5.10
CA GLY A 246 -25.53 -32.64 -6.30
C GLY A 246 -24.45 -32.64 -7.39
N THR A 247 -23.58 -31.65 -7.49
CA THR A 247 -22.57 -31.58 -8.57
C THR A 247 -21.13 -31.55 -8.08
N TRP A 248 -20.88 -31.08 -6.85
CA TRP A 248 -19.53 -30.79 -6.38
C TRP A 248 -19.36 -31.17 -4.89
N GLN A 249 -19.34 -32.46 -4.57
CA GLN A 249 -19.18 -32.94 -3.19
C GLN A 249 -17.92 -32.42 -2.50
N PHE A 250 -16.80 -32.25 -3.24
CA PHE A 250 -15.57 -31.70 -2.71
C PHE A 250 -15.55 -30.16 -2.54
N ALA A 251 -16.54 -29.46 -3.10
CA ALA A 251 -16.56 -28.00 -3.00
C ALA A 251 -16.89 -27.51 -1.60
N SER A 252 -17.67 -28.26 -0.82
CA SER A 252 -17.95 -27.95 0.57
C SER A 252 -16.66 -27.96 1.40
N ASP A 253 -15.86 -29.03 1.31
CA ASP A 253 -14.56 -29.16 1.98
C ASP A 253 -13.60 -28.05 1.54
N ALA A 254 -13.53 -27.79 0.22
CA ALA A 254 -12.69 -26.74 -0.33
C ALA A 254 -13.05 -25.36 0.25
N ILE A 255 -14.34 -25.03 0.30
CA ILE A 255 -14.81 -23.72 0.82
C ILE A 255 -14.54 -23.65 2.33
N THR A 256 -14.81 -24.71 3.07
CA THR A 256 -14.61 -24.76 4.53
C THR A 256 -13.13 -24.66 4.89
N GLY A 257 -12.32 -25.53 4.33
CA GLY A 257 -10.89 -25.62 4.63
C GLY A 257 -10.08 -24.44 4.05
N ALA A 258 -10.30 -24.11 2.77
CA ALA A 258 -9.63 -23.00 2.12
C ALA A 258 -10.10 -21.65 2.70
N GLY A 259 -11.39 -21.47 2.96
CA GLY A 259 -11.93 -20.27 3.60
C GLY A 259 -11.31 -20.02 4.97
N THR A 260 -11.18 -21.08 5.78
CA THR A 260 -10.52 -21.00 7.09
C THR A 260 -9.03 -20.66 6.94
N ALA A 261 -8.26 -21.39 6.14
CA ALA A 261 -6.83 -21.16 5.94
C ALA A 261 -6.56 -19.76 5.36
N PHE A 262 -7.38 -19.31 4.39
CA PHE A 262 -7.23 -18.00 3.78
C PHE A 262 -7.63 -16.88 4.75
N SER A 263 -8.60 -17.10 5.66
CA SER A 263 -8.93 -16.12 6.70
C SER A 263 -7.76 -15.89 7.67
N LEU A 264 -7.03 -16.95 8.03
CA LEU A 264 -5.81 -16.84 8.84
C LEU A 264 -4.72 -16.05 8.13
N ALA A 265 -4.47 -16.34 6.84
CA ALA A 265 -3.49 -15.65 6.03
C ALA A 265 -3.80 -14.14 5.90
N THR A 266 -5.05 -13.82 5.52
CA THR A 266 -5.48 -12.44 5.30
C THR A 266 -5.55 -11.64 6.60
N SER A 267 -5.92 -12.27 7.73
CA SER A 267 -5.91 -11.64 9.06
C SER A 267 -4.51 -11.17 9.44
N VAL A 268 -3.49 -11.98 9.24
CA VAL A 268 -2.10 -11.64 9.55
C VAL A 268 -1.61 -10.47 8.70
N MET A 269 -1.91 -10.47 7.39
CA MET A 269 -1.55 -9.36 6.50
C MET A 269 -2.30 -8.08 6.86
N MET A 270 -3.58 -8.18 7.20
CA MET A 270 -4.38 -7.07 7.71
C MET A 270 -3.71 -6.45 8.96
N TRP A 271 -3.36 -7.28 9.97
CA TRP A 271 -2.69 -6.82 11.17
C TRP A 271 -1.35 -6.15 10.86
N ALA A 272 -0.54 -6.75 9.99
CA ALA A 272 0.78 -6.24 9.61
C ALA A 272 0.68 -4.82 9.01
N TYR A 273 -0.32 -4.57 8.17
CA TYR A 273 -0.54 -3.24 7.58
C TYR A 273 -1.22 -2.25 8.54
N ILE A 274 -2.11 -2.70 9.43
CA ILE A 274 -2.72 -1.82 10.44
C ILE A 274 -1.67 -1.29 11.42
N ILE A 275 -0.74 -2.17 11.85
CA ILE A 275 0.36 -1.80 12.77
C ILE A 275 1.51 -1.09 12.02
N GLU A 276 1.44 -1.00 10.69
CA GLU A 276 2.46 -0.40 9.81
C GLU A 276 3.84 -1.07 9.93
N LEU A 277 3.87 -2.40 10.09
CA LEU A 277 5.13 -3.17 10.17
C LEU A 277 5.95 -3.08 8.88
N ASP A 278 5.32 -2.86 7.74
CA ASP A 278 5.97 -2.63 6.45
C ASP A 278 6.91 -1.41 6.47
N LYS A 279 6.59 -0.41 7.28
CA LYS A 279 7.39 0.83 7.44
C LYS A 279 8.45 0.72 8.57
N TYR A 280 8.09 0.08 9.69
CA TYR A 280 8.92 0.12 10.90
C TYR A 280 9.78 -1.11 11.15
N LYS A 281 9.34 -2.32 10.70
CA LYS A 281 10.00 -3.60 10.96
C LYS A 281 9.90 -4.52 9.74
N ARG A 282 10.58 -4.14 8.66
CA ARG A 282 10.52 -4.83 7.37
C ARG A 282 10.80 -6.33 7.44
N THR A 283 11.75 -6.75 8.29
CA THR A 283 12.08 -8.18 8.47
C THR A 283 10.90 -8.97 9.02
N VAL A 284 10.21 -8.42 10.06
CA VAL A 284 9.03 -9.04 10.65
C VAL A 284 7.88 -9.08 9.63
N PHE A 285 7.67 -7.97 8.92
CA PHE A 285 6.68 -7.91 7.84
C PHE A 285 6.92 -8.97 6.77
N THR A 286 8.16 -9.14 6.31
CA THR A 286 8.52 -10.17 5.31
C THR A 286 8.25 -11.57 5.85
N ALA A 287 8.61 -11.87 7.11
CA ALA A 287 8.33 -13.15 7.73
C ALA A 287 6.81 -13.44 7.80
N LEU A 288 5.99 -12.44 8.17
CA LEU A 288 4.54 -12.56 8.18
C LEU A 288 3.94 -12.73 6.78
N ALA A 289 4.50 -12.06 5.77
CA ALA A 289 4.09 -12.21 4.37
C ALA A 289 4.40 -13.61 3.84
N VAL A 290 5.58 -14.16 4.16
CA VAL A 290 5.93 -15.56 3.83
C VAL A 290 4.99 -16.53 4.54
N TYR A 291 4.72 -16.30 5.82
CA TYR A 291 3.75 -17.10 6.57
C TYR A 291 2.35 -17.05 5.91
N ALA A 292 1.85 -15.88 5.55
CA ALA A 292 0.55 -15.73 4.90
C ALA A 292 0.51 -16.41 3.51
N ALA A 293 1.61 -16.35 2.75
CA ALA A 293 1.73 -17.04 1.47
C ALA A 293 1.70 -18.57 1.65
N LEU A 294 2.43 -19.10 2.64
CA LEU A 294 2.41 -20.54 2.97
C LEU A 294 1.02 -20.97 3.44
N ALA A 295 0.35 -20.18 4.29
CA ALA A 295 -1.02 -20.46 4.71
C ALA A 295 -2.00 -20.50 3.52
N SER A 296 -1.87 -19.56 2.61
CA SER A 296 -2.69 -19.51 1.39
C SER A 296 -2.41 -20.71 0.47
N LEU A 297 -1.14 -21.14 0.33
CA LEU A 297 -0.79 -22.32 -0.44
C LEU A 297 -1.35 -23.59 0.19
N CYS A 298 -1.28 -23.69 1.52
CA CYS A 298 -1.81 -24.83 2.25
C CYS A 298 -3.35 -24.94 2.17
N SER A 299 -4.06 -23.87 1.79
CA SER A 299 -5.50 -23.95 1.52
C SER A 299 -5.83 -24.95 0.38
N LEU A 300 -4.89 -25.18 -0.53
CA LEU A 300 -5.04 -26.16 -1.61
C LEU A 300 -5.13 -27.62 -1.09
N THR A 301 -4.66 -27.89 0.13
CA THR A 301 -4.76 -29.22 0.74
C THR A 301 -6.15 -29.54 1.28
N SER A 302 -7.07 -28.56 1.32
CA SER A 302 -8.41 -28.67 1.95
C SER A 302 -9.28 -29.79 1.38
N VAL A 303 -9.03 -30.19 0.13
CA VAL A 303 -9.74 -31.29 -0.55
C VAL A 303 -9.07 -32.66 -0.35
N SER A 304 -8.09 -32.79 0.53
CA SER A 304 -7.32 -34.00 0.76
C SER A 304 -7.08 -34.25 2.25
N ASP A 305 -6.72 -35.48 2.60
CA ASP A 305 -6.37 -35.87 3.97
C ASP A 305 -5.12 -35.14 4.51
N LEU A 306 -4.31 -34.54 3.63
CA LEU A 306 -3.17 -33.71 4.03
C LEU A 306 -3.59 -32.48 4.85
N TYR A 307 -4.83 -32.02 4.68
CA TYR A 307 -5.37 -30.89 5.44
C TYR A 307 -5.32 -31.09 6.95
N ILE A 308 -5.56 -32.32 7.42
CA ILE A 308 -5.53 -32.65 8.86
C ILE A 308 -4.14 -32.37 9.47
N HIS A 309 -3.07 -32.80 8.78
CA HIS A 309 -1.70 -32.55 9.25
C HIS A 309 -1.35 -31.07 9.26
N PHE A 310 -1.79 -30.36 8.20
CA PHE A 310 -1.64 -28.93 8.12
C PHE A 310 -2.42 -28.22 9.24
N ALA A 311 -3.72 -28.47 9.37
CA ALA A 311 -4.58 -27.78 10.32
C ALA A 311 -4.08 -27.92 11.76
N ARG A 312 -3.73 -29.14 12.18
CA ARG A 312 -3.25 -29.43 13.53
C ARG A 312 -1.99 -28.66 13.91
N SER A 313 -1.02 -28.59 13.02
CA SER A 313 0.27 -27.90 13.28
C SER A 313 0.14 -26.39 13.10
N PHE A 314 -0.57 -26.00 12.04
CA PHE A 314 -0.65 -24.61 11.63
C PHE A 314 -1.52 -23.77 12.57
N PHE A 315 -2.62 -24.31 13.10
CA PHE A 315 -3.48 -23.56 14.01
C PHE A 315 -2.78 -23.21 15.33
N LEU A 316 -1.99 -24.17 15.87
CA LEU A 316 -1.16 -23.89 17.05
C LEU A 316 -0.12 -22.79 16.78
N PHE A 317 0.54 -22.87 15.63
CA PHE A 317 1.52 -21.85 15.22
C PHE A 317 0.83 -20.49 15.02
N HIS A 318 -0.38 -20.47 14.43
CA HIS A 318 -1.13 -19.25 14.22
C HIS A 318 -1.51 -18.55 15.54
N ILE A 319 -1.87 -19.31 16.58
CA ILE A 319 -2.09 -18.74 17.92
C ILE A 319 -0.85 -17.99 18.40
N GLY A 320 0.34 -18.55 18.22
CA GLY A 320 1.61 -17.89 18.54
C GLY A 320 1.80 -16.61 17.74
N VAL A 321 1.49 -16.62 16.45
CA VAL A 321 1.57 -15.43 15.57
C VAL A 321 0.61 -14.34 16.05
N LEU A 322 -0.64 -14.67 16.40
CA LEU A 322 -1.60 -13.70 16.95
C LEU A 322 -1.10 -13.07 18.25
N LEU A 323 -0.54 -13.85 19.15
CA LEU A 323 0.02 -13.34 20.42
C LEU A 323 1.21 -12.40 20.17
N ILE A 324 2.08 -12.72 19.22
CA ILE A 324 3.21 -11.85 18.83
C ILE A 324 2.69 -10.53 18.23
N LEU A 325 1.70 -10.59 17.32
CA LEU A 325 1.11 -9.40 16.71
C LEU A 325 0.44 -8.50 17.74
N TYR A 326 -0.25 -9.10 18.71
CA TYR A 326 -0.88 -8.37 19.80
C TYR A 326 0.16 -7.74 20.73
N GLY A 327 1.27 -8.44 20.98
CA GLY A 327 2.43 -7.89 21.71
C GLY A 327 3.05 -6.68 20.99
N TYR A 328 3.19 -6.73 19.67
CA TYR A 328 3.62 -5.57 18.87
C TYR A 328 2.63 -4.40 18.95
N LEU A 329 1.33 -4.67 18.86
CA LEU A 329 0.30 -3.63 19.00
C LEU A 329 0.40 -2.95 20.36
N PHE A 330 0.58 -3.72 21.43
CA PHE A 330 0.79 -3.21 22.79
C PHE A 330 2.06 -2.35 22.89
N TYR A 331 3.19 -2.87 22.39
CA TYR A 331 4.46 -2.16 22.40
C TYR A 331 4.38 -0.81 21.65
N PHE A 332 3.82 -0.79 20.46
CA PHE A 332 3.65 0.45 19.71
C PHE A 332 2.66 1.40 20.38
N GLY A 333 1.59 0.87 20.99
CA GLY A 333 0.61 1.66 21.74
C GLY A 333 1.21 2.34 22.98
N ALA A 334 2.24 1.72 23.59
CA ALA A 334 2.93 2.26 24.76
C ALA A 334 4.05 3.25 24.39
N THR A 335 4.68 3.10 23.22
CA THR A 335 5.91 3.84 22.86
C THR A 335 5.67 5.03 21.94
N LYS A 336 4.54 5.08 21.21
CA LYS A 336 4.25 6.16 20.26
C LYS A 336 3.41 7.28 20.87
N PRO A 337 3.72 8.57 20.56
CA PRO A 337 2.96 9.73 21.08
C PRO A 337 1.49 9.75 20.63
N ASP A 338 1.14 9.12 19.52
CA ASP A 338 -0.24 9.00 18.98
C ASP A 338 -1.02 7.79 19.52
N ALA A 339 -0.66 7.29 20.72
CA ALA A 339 -1.23 6.09 21.35
C ALA A 339 -2.77 6.11 21.50
N ARG A 340 -3.41 7.29 21.51
CA ARG A 340 -4.88 7.37 21.56
C ARG A 340 -5.55 6.71 20.35
N LYS A 341 -4.97 6.84 19.14
CA LYS A 341 -5.49 6.23 17.92
C LYS A 341 -5.35 4.70 17.95
N LEU A 342 -4.33 4.18 18.62
CA LEU A 342 -4.08 2.74 18.74
C LEU A 342 -5.01 2.03 19.74
N ARG A 343 -5.62 2.73 20.69
CA ARG A 343 -6.51 2.11 21.70
C ARG A 343 -7.75 1.45 21.09
N ILE A 344 -8.34 2.07 20.06
CA ILE A 344 -9.50 1.47 19.40
C ILE A 344 -9.12 0.19 18.66
N TYR A 345 -7.91 0.15 18.04
CA TYR A 345 -7.39 -1.05 17.40
C TYR A 345 -7.10 -2.16 18.42
N PHE A 346 -6.66 -1.79 19.63
CA PHE A 346 -6.41 -2.76 20.69
C PHE A 346 -7.65 -3.56 21.06
N VAL A 347 -8.80 -2.90 21.21
CA VAL A 347 -10.07 -3.57 21.48
C VAL A 347 -10.62 -4.23 20.22
N ALA A 348 -10.57 -3.54 19.07
CA ALA A 348 -11.12 -4.04 17.82
C ALA A 348 -10.42 -5.32 17.33
N LEU A 349 -9.12 -5.46 17.55
CA LEU A 349 -8.34 -6.62 17.14
C LEU A 349 -8.21 -7.67 18.27
N GLY A 350 -8.22 -7.26 19.53
CA GLY A 350 -8.03 -8.17 20.65
C GLY A 350 -9.22 -9.09 20.90
N LEU A 351 -10.44 -8.56 20.83
CA LEU A 351 -11.64 -9.37 21.02
C LEU A 351 -11.78 -10.51 20.01
N PRO A 352 -11.67 -10.27 18.67
CA PRO A 352 -11.75 -11.37 17.71
C PRO A 352 -10.52 -12.30 17.78
N ALA A 353 -9.34 -11.80 18.14
CA ALA A 353 -8.18 -12.67 18.34
C ALA A 353 -8.39 -13.65 19.52
N ALA A 354 -8.93 -13.16 20.64
CA ALA A 354 -9.27 -14.01 21.79
C ALA A 354 -10.35 -15.04 21.42
N ALA A 355 -11.39 -14.63 20.71
CA ALA A 355 -12.45 -15.52 20.24
C ALA A 355 -11.93 -16.54 19.21
N ALA A 356 -11.02 -16.14 18.31
CA ALA A 356 -10.36 -17.03 17.36
C ALA A 356 -9.50 -18.09 18.08
N ILE A 357 -8.78 -17.71 19.13
CA ILE A 357 -8.00 -18.65 19.94
C ILE A 357 -8.93 -19.68 20.57
N VAL A 358 -10.03 -19.26 21.20
CA VAL A 358 -11.01 -20.17 21.80
C VAL A 358 -11.59 -21.12 20.74
N HIS A 359 -11.95 -20.58 19.57
CA HIS A 359 -12.50 -21.38 18.47
C HIS A 359 -11.48 -22.40 17.92
N LEU A 360 -10.22 -21.99 17.73
CA LEU A 360 -9.15 -22.90 17.28
C LEU A 360 -8.87 -23.99 18.31
N LEU A 361 -8.85 -23.68 19.60
CA LEU A 361 -8.68 -24.66 20.68
C LEU A 361 -9.87 -25.65 20.71
N MET A 362 -11.09 -25.18 20.45
CA MET A 362 -12.27 -26.04 20.30
C MET A 362 -12.13 -26.99 19.12
N LEU A 363 -11.73 -26.49 17.94
CA LEU A 363 -11.51 -27.33 16.76
C LEU A 363 -10.40 -28.39 16.96
N MET A 364 -9.45 -28.11 17.85
CA MET A 364 -8.41 -29.07 18.25
C MET A 364 -8.87 -30.08 19.32
N GLY A 365 -10.10 -29.95 19.81
CA GLY A 365 -10.63 -30.80 20.87
C GLY A 365 -10.06 -30.52 22.27
N LEU A 366 -9.39 -29.37 22.47
CA LEU A 366 -8.81 -28.94 23.75
C LEU A 366 -9.81 -28.19 24.65
N VAL A 367 -10.85 -27.66 24.06
CA VAL A 367 -11.95 -26.95 24.74
C VAL A 367 -13.27 -27.57 24.28
N PRO A 368 -14.26 -27.77 25.18
CA PRO A 368 -15.56 -28.33 24.83
C PRO A 368 -16.28 -27.51 23.73
N ALA A 369 -16.85 -28.23 22.76
CA ALA A 369 -17.67 -27.64 21.72
C ALA A 369 -19.11 -27.44 22.27
N ASN A 370 -19.40 -26.24 22.74
CA ASN A 370 -20.73 -25.82 23.18
C ASN A 370 -21.21 -24.61 22.37
N ARG A 371 -22.45 -24.16 22.58
CA ARG A 371 -23.02 -23.01 21.84
C ARG A 371 -22.18 -21.74 21.98
N PHE A 372 -21.55 -21.52 23.13
CA PHE A 372 -20.67 -20.36 23.32
C PHE A 372 -19.38 -20.49 22.49
N THR A 373 -18.62 -21.59 22.65
CA THR A 373 -17.34 -21.79 21.97
C THR A 373 -17.51 -21.89 20.45
N SER A 374 -18.63 -22.41 19.98
CA SER A 374 -18.96 -22.49 18.55
C SER A 374 -19.31 -21.14 17.93
N ASN A 375 -19.99 -20.26 18.68
CA ASN A 375 -20.51 -18.99 18.15
C ASN A 375 -19.74 -17.74 18.63
N CYS A 376 -18.82 -17.87 19.60
CA CYS A 376 -18.10 -16.72 20.16
C CYS A 376 -17.32 -15.94 19.07
N TYR A 377 -16.76 -16.65 18.08
CA TYR A 377 -16.03 -16.02 17.00
C TYR A 377 -16.93 -15.21 16.05
N GLN A 378 -18.14 -15.72 15.72
CA GLN A 378 -19.09 -14.98 14.89
C GLN A 378 -19.51 -13.68 15.56
N VAL A 379 -19.85 -13.75 16.86
CA VAL A 379 -20.23 -12.56 17.65
C VAL A 379 -19.08 -11.57 17.74
N ALA A 380 -17.88 -12.05 18.07
CA ALA A 380 -16.69 -11.21 18.15
C ALA A 380 -16.36 -10.57 16.80
N SER A 381 -16.57 -11.28 15.68
CA SER A 381 -16.33 -10.75 14.33
C SER A 381 -17.31 -9.63 13.94
N LEU A 382 -18.58 -9.67 14.38
CA LEU A 382 -19.50 -8.56 14.18
C LEU A 382 -19.09 -7.30 14.95
N VAL A 383 -18.69 -7.48 16.21
CA VAL A 383 -18.16 -6.38 17.03
C VAL A 383 -16.88 -5.81 16.40
N HIS A 384 -15.99 -6.71 15.93
CA HIS A 384 -14.80 -6.33 15.21
C HIS A 384 -15.10 -5.52 13.95
N LEU A 385 -16.05 -5.98 13.13
CA LEU A 385 -16.46 -5.28 11.91
C LEU A 385 -16.91 -3.85 12.20
N LEU A 386 -17.70 -3.67 13.27
CA LEU A 386 -18.17 -2.36 13.71
C LEU A 386 -17.02 -1.47 14.22
N LEU A 387 -16.23 -1.97 15.17
CA LEU A 387 -15.16 -1.20 15.79
C LEU A 387 -14.04 -0.84 14.80
N LEU A 388 -13.67 -1.81 13.97
CA LEU A 388 -12.64 -1.55 12.94
C LEU A 388 -13.18 -0.62 11.86
N GLY A 389 -14.47 -0.71 11.53
CA GLY A 389 -15.15 0.24 10.65
C GLY A 389 -15.05 1.68 11.15
N ILE A 390 -15.35 1.91 12.42
CA ILE A 390 -15.21 3.23 13.06
C ILE A 390 -13.74 3.69 13.04
N ALA A 391 -12.80 2.80 13.36
CA ALA A 391 -11.38 3.11 13.35
C ALA A 391 -10.86 3.48 11.95
N MET A 392 -11.29 2.74 10.93
CA MET A 392 -10.93 2.99 9.53
C MET A 392 -11.56 4.27 8.99
N ALA A 393 -12.82 4.55 9.33
CA ALA A 393 -13.47 5.82 8.99
C ALA A 393 -12.72 7.02 9.61
N GLY A 394 -12.29 6.91 10.86
CA GLY A 394 -11.46 7.91 11.51
C GLY A 394 -10.10 8.10 10.81
N ARG A 395 -9.46 7.01 10.39
CA ARG A 395 -8.20 7.04 9.64
C ARG A 395 -8.36 7.72 8.28
N THR A 396 -9.41 7.37 7.53
CA THR A 396 -9.66 7.96 6.20
C THR A 396 -9.98 9.44 6.31
N TYR A 397 -10.77 9.84 7.29
CA TYR A 397 -11.06 11.25 7.57
C TYR A 397 -9.78 12.03 7.92
N ALA A 398 -8.92 11.50 8.77
CA ALA A 398 -7.66 12.12 9.13
C ALA A 398 -6.73 12.30 7.91
N LEU A 399 -6.63 11.29 7.04
CA LEU A 399 -5.84 11.37 5.81
C LEU A 399 -6.42 12.40 4.82
N ALA A 400 -7.73 12.46 4.66
CA ALA A 400 -8.40 13.44 3.81
C ALA A 400 -8.16 14.87 4.34
N SER A 401 -8.31 15.09 5.64
CA SER A 401 -8.04 16.38 6.30
C SER A 401 -6.59 16.82 6.11
N GLN A 402 -5.61 15.93 6.29
CA GLN A 402 -4.20 16.23 6.06
C GLN A 402 -3.92 16.65 4.60
N ARG A 403 -4.53 15.96 3.63
CA ARG A 403 -4.39 16.32 2.20
C ARG A 403 -4.96 17.71 1.91
N VAL A 404 -6.14 18.03 2.43
CA VAL A 404 -6.76 19.35 2.27
C VAL A 404 -5.86 20.44 2.85
N THR A 405 -5.36 20.23 4.08
CA THR A 405 -4.45 21.19 4.73
C THR A 405 -3.14 21.36 3.96
N ALA A 406 -2.57 20.27 3.44
CA ALA A 406 -1.34 20.33 2.64
C ALA A 406 -1.55 21.12 1.33
N VAL A 407 -2.67 20.90 0.64
CA VAL A 407 -3.04 21.67 -0.57
C VAL A 407 -3.25 23.15 -0.25
N GLN A 408 -3.97 23.48 0.82
CA GLN A 408 -4.19 24.85 1.23
C GLN A 408 -2.87 25.57 1.57
N ASN A 409 -1.97 24.89 2.31
CA ASN A 409 -0.66 25.46 2.64
C ASN A 409 0.19 25.70 1.38
N SER A 410 0.17 24.76 0.42
CA SER A 410 0.87 24.92 -0.86
C SER A 410 0.31 26.09 -1.68
N THR A 411 -1.03 26.21 -1.75
CA THR A 411 -1.69 27.33 -2.46
C THR A 411 -1.32 28.66 -1.82
N ARG A 412 -1.35 28.73 -0.48
CA ARG A 412 -1.00 29.96 0.25
C ARG A 412 0.46 30.35 0.06
N ALA A 413 1.37 29.37 0.08
CA ALA A 413 2.79 29.61 -0.18
C ALA A 413 3.02 30.15 -1.60
N ASN A 414 2.32 29.63 -2.61
CA ASN A 414 2.40 30.10 -3.98
C ASN A 414 1.84 31.54 -4.13
N GLN A 415 0.71 31.84 -3.49
CA GLN A 415 0.14 33.17 -3.49
C GLN A 415 1.10 34.24 -2.90
N LEU A 416 1.69 33.92 -1.73
CA LEU A 416 2.68 34.82 -1.11
C LEU A 416 3.91 35.02 -2.00
N ALA A 417 4.37 33.97 -2.68
CA ALA A 417 5.48 34.09 -3.62
C ALA A 417 5.13 34.99 -4.84
N ASP A 418 3.90 34.88 -5.35
CA ASP A 418 3.45 35.70 -6.47
C ASP A 418 3.24 37.18 -6.06
N GLU A 419 2.66 37.43 -4.90
CA GLU A 419 2.54 38.81 -4.33
C GLU A 419 3.92 39.45 -4.13
N GLN A 420 4.89 38.68 -3.62
CA GLN A 420 6.26 39.18 -3.45
C GLN A 420 6.91 39.52 -4.80
N ARG A 421 6.68 38.74 -5.85
CA ARG A 421 7.19 39.02 -7.21
C ARG A 421 6.57 40.29 -7.81
N GLU A 422 5.26 40.43 -7.70
CA GLU A 422 4.55 41.59 -8.20
C GLU A 422 5.06 42.88 -7.50
N PHE A 423 5.25 42.83 -6.17
CA PHE A 423 5.81 43.91 -5.37
C PHE A 423 7.22 44.28 -5.84
N ILE A 424 8.11 43.32 -6.06
CA ILE A 424 9.48 43.56 -6.56
C ILE A 424 9.45 44.17 -7.95
N THR A 425 8.58 43.70 -8.84
CA THR A 425 8.43 44.23 -10.19
C THR A 425 7.95 45.68 -10.17
N MET A 426 6.96 46.00 -9.32
CA MET A 426 6.46 47.33 -9.13
C MET A 426 7.56 48.28 -8.58
N LEU A 427 8.25 47.90 -7.52
CA LEU A 427 9.36 48.69 -6.96
C LEU A 427 10.42 49.01 -8.01
N SER A 428 10.63 48.08 -8.91
CA SER A 428 11.60 48.26 -9.98
C SER A 428 11.28 49.38 -10.96
N HIS A 429 10.03 49.41 -11.37
CA HIS A 429 9.55 50.51 -12.22
C HIS A 429 9.61 51.84 -11.49
N GLU A 430 9.22 51.85 -10.21
CA GLU A 430 9.22 53.03 -9.38
C GLU A 430 10.64 53.58 -9.08
N PHE A 431 11.66 52.74 -9.01
CA PHE A 431 13.05 53.15 -8.86
C PHE A 431 13.70 53.59 -10.17
N ARG A 432 13.39 52.94 -11.31
CA ARG A 432 14.01 53.26 -12.61
C ARG A 432 13.66 54.68 -13.07
N THR A 433 12.44 55.10 -12.86
CA THR A 433 11.96 56.44 -13.29
C THR A 433 12.71 57.59 -12.63
N PRO A 434 12.80 57.73 -11.27
CA PRO A 434 13.54 58.81 -10.66
C PRO A 434 15.05 58.77 -10.95
N LEU A 435 15.64 57.55 -11.07
CA LEU A 435 17.05 57.44 -11.42
C LEU A 435 17.33 57.93 -12.82
N ALA A 436 16.48 57.65 -13.81
CA ALA A 436 16.59 58.20 -15.16
C ALA A 436 16.45 59.73 -15.19
N ILE A 437 15.59 60.28 -14.35
CA ILE A 437 15.45 61.74 -14.22
C ILE A 437 16.70 62.36 -13.63
N ILE A 438 17.28 61.78 -12.56
CA ILE A 438 18.52 62.28 -11.92
C ILE A 438 19.69 62.17 -12.93
N GLN A 439 19.83 61.09 -13.67
CA GLN A 439 20.87 60.93 -14.70
C GLN A 439 20.74 62.01 -15.78
N ARG A 440 19.55 62.20 -16.32
CA ARG A 440 19.26 63.18 -17.35
C ARG A 440 19.48 64.64 -16.88
N ALA A 441 19.08 64.94 -15.63
CA ALA A 441 19.35 66.22 -15.04
C ALA A 441 20.85 66.49 -14.86
N ALA A 442 21.60 65.53 -14.35
CA ALA A 442 23.06 65.63 -14.22
C ALA A 442 23.77 65.79 -15.57
N GLU A 443 23.28 65.09 -16.61
CA GLU A 443 23.78 65.22 -17.99
C GLU A 443 23.52 66.59 -18.61
N MET A 444 22.29 67.11 -18.45
CA MET A 444 21.91 68.46 -18.91
C MET A 444 22.72 69.56 -18.23
N VAL A 445 22.96 69.43 -16.92
CA VAL A 445 23.81 70.41 -16.21
C VAL A 445 25.26 70.34 -16.71
N SER A 446 25.79 69.13 -16.96
CA SER A 446 27.16 68.99 -17.52
C SER A 446 27.36 69.57 -18.89
N LEU A 447 26.31 69.62 -19.72
CA LEU A 447 26.33 70.19 -21.05
C LEU A 447 26.26 71.70 -21.04
N HIS A 448 25.55 72.33 -20.04
CA HIS A 448 25.32 73.76 -19.98
C HIS A 448 26.37 74.54 -19.18
N VAL A 449 27.15 73.86 -18.36
CA VAL A 449 28.11 74.51 -17.44
C VAL A 449 29.53 74.13 -17.89
N ARG A 450 29.91 74.57 -19.10
CA ARG A 450 31.22 74.21 -19.69
C ARG A 450 32.43 74.87 -19.02
N ASP A 451 32.21 76.05 -18.39
CA ASP A 451 33.25 76.87 -17.75
C ASP A 451 33.14 76.90 -16.21
N ALA A 452 32.55 75.84 -15.61
CA ALA A 452 32.44 75.79 -14.17
C ALA A 452 33.74 75.44 -13.46
N PRO A 453 33.94 75.93 -12.21
CA PRO A 453 35.06 75.44 -11.39
C PRO A 453 35.10 73.93 -11.25
N GLU A 454 36.31 73.38 -11.25
CA GLU A 454 36.59 71.96 -11.22
C GLU A 454 35.82 71.25 -10.10
N ALA A 455 35.57 71.90 -8.96
CA ALA A 455 34.78 71.38 -7.84
C ALA A 455 33.29 71.16 -8.22
N ILE A 456 32.70 71.91 -9.15
CA ILE A 456 31.29 71.70 -9.57
C ILE A 456 31.20 70.61 -10.60
N THR A 457 32.09 70.52 -11.58
CA THR A 457 32.15 69.47 -12.61
C THR A 457 32.42 68.12 -11.98
N SER A 458 33.29 68.04 -10.99
CA SER A 458 33.56 66.84 -10.19
C SER A 458 32.33 66.37 -9.42
N ARG A 459 31.55 67.27 -8.80
CA ARG A 459 30.29 66.88 -8.08
C ARG A 459 29.19 66.40 -9.04
N ILE A 460 29.03 67.01 -10.20
CA ILE A 460 28.06 66.57 -11.21
C ILE A 460 28.44 65.18 -11.74
N ALA A 461 29.75 64.98 -12.02
CA ALA A 461 30.25 63.66 -12.42
C ALA A 461 30.00 62.58 -11.33
N THR A 462 30.10 62.96 -10.06
CA THR A 462 29.81 62.07 -8.93
C THR A 462 28.33 61.71 -8.83
N ILE A 463 27.41 62.68 -9.00
CA ILE A 463 25.95 62.48 -9.01
C ILE A 463 25.59 61.53 -10.18
N ARG A 464 26.07 61.79 -11.39
CA ARG A 464 25.83 60.95 -12.56
C ARG A 464 26.30 59.52 -12.33
N ARG A 465 27.53 59.38 -11.83
CA ARG A 465 28.12 58.04 -11.52
C ARG A 465 27.28 57.28 -10.51
N ASN A 466 26.88 57.90 -9.39
CA ASN A 466 26.08 57.25 -8.36
C ASN A 466 24.68 56.90 -8.87
N ALA A 467 24.05 57.75 -9.68
CA ALA A 467 22.75 57.44 -10.28
C ALA A 467 22.83 56.28 -11.28
N THR A 468 23.89 56.22 -12.08
CA THR A 468 24.16 55.07 -12.99
C THR A 468 24.40 53.80 -12.20
N GLN A 469 25.24 53.86 -11.16
CA GLN A 469 25.53 52.73 -10.30
C GLN A 469 24.26 52.19 -9.58
N LEU A 470 23.39 53.08 -9.10
CA LEU A 470 22.13 52.68 -8.45
C LEU A 470 21.15 52.06 -9.47
N SER A 471 21.09 52.59 -10.70
CA SER A 471 20.29 52.01 -11.77
C SER A 471 20.76 50.62 -12.16
N GLU A 472 22.08 50.38 -12.22
CA GLU A 472 22.67 49.09 -12.44
C GLU A 472 22.33 48.11 -11.31
N LEU A 473 22.48 48.52 -10.05
CA LEU A 473 22.11 47.72 -8.87
C LEU A 473 20.66 47.25 -8.90
N VAL A 474 19.73 48.19 -9.19
CA VAL A 474 18.29 47.86 -9.30
C VAL A 474 18.06 46.87 -10.43
N ASN A 475 18.62 47.09 -11.61
CA ASN A 475 18.45 46.18 -12.74
C ASN A 475 19.06 44.78 -12.47
N VAL A 476 20.16 44.73 -11.75
CA VAL A 476 20.83 43.47 -11.37
C VAL A 476 20.03 42.73 -10.32
N PHE A 477 19.53 43.42 -9.28
CA PHE A 477 18.67 42.82 -8.25
C PHE A 477 17.44 42.16 -8.87
N LEU A 478 16.80 42.84 -9.83
CA LEU A 478 15.66 42.35 -10.56
C LEU A 478 15.94 41.12 -11.40
N THR A 479 17.10 41.15 -12.07
CA THR A 479 17.52 40.02 -12.90
C THR A 479 17.78 38.81 -12.02
N LYS A 480 18.39 38.98 -10.85
CA LYS A 480 18.62 37.92 -9.89
C LYS A 480 17.30 37.30 -9.42
N GLU A 481 16.34 38.11 -8.95
CA GLU A 481 15.04 37.65 -8.49
C GLU A 481 14.25 36.92 -9.60
N THR A 482 14.34 37.41 -10.83
CA THR A 482 13.73 36.77 -12.00
C THR A 482 14.38 35.41 -12.30
N LEU A 483 15.71 35.32 -12.21
CA LEU A 483 16.46 34.08 -12.45
C LEU A 483 16.36 33.04 -11.30
N ASP A 484 16.20 33.50 -10.08
CA ASP A 484 16.05 32.64 -8.89
C ASP A 484 14.61 32.11 -8.73
N SER A 485 13.66 32.64 -9.47
CA SER A 485 12.28 32.20 -9.46
C SER A 485 12.16 30.77 -10.04
N THR A 486 11.40 29.88 -9.40
CA THR A 486 11.10 28.53 -9.86
C THR A 486 10.38 28.48 -11.21
N ASN A 487 9.89 29.63 -11.71
CA ASN A 487 9.20 29.78 -12.99
C ASN A 487 10.04 30.47 -14.07
N PHE A 488 11.37 30.58 -13.91
CA PHE A 488 12.21 31.09 -14.97
C PHE A 488 12.12 30.17 -16.18
N ARG A 489 11.33 30.56 -17.17
CA ARG A 489 11.15 29.80 -18.41
C ARG A 489 12.10 30.35 -19.45
N ILE A 490 13.07 29.52 -19.83
CA ILE A 490 13.88 29.72 -21.01
C ILE A 490 13.05 29.30 -22.21
N SER A 491 13.11 30.07 -23.29
CA SER A 491 12.47 29.74 -24.56
C SER A 491 13.53 29.34 -25.60
N PRO A 492 14.13 28.16 -25.48
CA PRO A 492 15.21 27.74 -26.36
C PRO A 492 14.68 27.51 -27.76
N ARG A 493 15.38 28.03 -28.76
CA ARG A 493 15.09 27.83 -30.17
C ARG A 493 16.35 27.34 -30.90
N PRO A 494 16.23 26.48 -31.91
CA PRO A 494 17.35 26.11 -32.74
C PRO A 494 17.99 27.35 -33.35
N THR A 495 19.26 27.58 -33.08
CA THR A 495 20.01 28.76 -33.53
C THR A 495 21.33 28.32 -34.10
N VAL A 496 21.64 28.78 -35.33
CA VAL A 496 22.94 28.62 -35.96
C VAL A 496 23.90 29.58 -35.30
N LEU A 497 24.96 29.07 -34.66
CA LEU A 497 25.83 29.86 -33.79
C LEU A 497 26.73 30.82 -34.58
N ALA A 498 27.25 30.41 -35.73
CA ALA A 498 28.17 31.25 -36.54
C ALA A 498 27.56 32.61 -36.92
N PRO A 499 26.39 32.73 -37.60
CA PRO A 499 25.80 33.99 -37.92
C PRO A 499 25.33 34.78 -36.69
N PHE A 500 24.89 34.09 -35.63
CA PHE A 500 24.46 34.71 -34.36
C PHE A 500 25.62 35.42 -33.65
N LEU A 501 26.76 34.74 -33.51
CA LEU A 501 27.96 35.29 -32.87
C LEU A 501 28.63 36.36 -33.72
N HIS A 502 28.66 36.19 -35.05
CA HIS A 502 29.19 37.17 -35.96
C HIS A 502 28.41 38.47 -35.90
N ASP A 503 27.08 38.44 -35.96
CA ASP A 503 26.24 39.62 -35.83
C ASP A 503 26.42 40.31 -34.47
N LEU A 504 26.53 39.56 -33.37
CA LEU A 504 26.80 40.06 -32.04
C LEU A 504 28.16 40.78 -31.96
N VAL A 505 29.22 40.17 -32.46
CA VAL A 505 30.58 40.74 -32.47
C VAL A 505 30.59 42.03 -33.30
N LEU A 506 30.03 42.03 -34.51
CA LEU A 506 29.98 43.23 -35.38
C LEU A 506 29.23 44.38 -34.73
N ARG A 507 28.13 44.12 -34.06
CA ARG A 507 27.38 45.15 -33.30
C ARG A 507 28.23 45.71 -32.16
N ARG A 508 28.90 44.88 -31.39
CA ARG A 508 29.76 45.31 -30.29
C ARG A 508 30.99 46.04 -30.71
N GLN A 509 31.61 45.68 -31.83
CA GLN A 509 32.76 46.35 -32.39
C GLN A 509 32.43 47.77 -32.89
N ARG A 510 31.22 47.98 -33.46
CA ARG A 510 30.72 49.32 -33.83
C ARG A 510 30.44 50.21 -32.63
N GLU A 511 29.96 49.64 -31.51
CA GLU A 511 29.69 50.37 -30.27
C GLU A 511 30.99 50.73 -29.53
N THR A 512 32.05 49.96 -29.68
CA THR A 512 33.33 50.16 -29.01
C THR A 512 34.50 49.93 -29.98
N PRO A 513 34.78 50.93 -30.87
CA PRO A 513 35.82 50.80 -31.92
C PRO A 513 37.23 50.59 -31.37
N ASP A 514 37.49 51.05 -30.14
CA ASP A 514 38.83 51.00 -29.52
C ASP A 514 39.13 49.61 -28.91
N HIS A 515 38.23 48.65 -29.04
CA HIS A 515 38.41 47.30 -28.51
C HIS A 515 38.46 46.27 -29.64
N ASP A 516 39.49 45.45 -29.65
CA ASP A 516 39.66 44.42 -30.63
C ASP A 516 38.92 43.16 -30.18
N ILE A 517 37.82 42.80 -30.90
CA ILE A 517 37.02 41.59 -30.64
C ILE A 517 37.11 40.70 -31.86
N GLU A 518 37.82 39.59 -31.76
CA GLU A 518 38.02 38.58 -32.83
C GLU A 518 37.03 37.41 -32.66
N LEU A 519 36.41 36.99 -33.75
CA LEU A 519 35.64 35.78 -33.82
C LEU A 519 36.47 34.69 -34.55
N GLU A 520 36.83 33.62 -33.84
CA GLU A 520 37.41 32.41 -34.42
C GLU A 520 36.27 31.58 -35.03
N GLU A 521 36.16 31.54 -36.35
CA GLU A 521 35.19 30.70 -37.05
C GLU A 521 35.67 29.25 -37.10
N VAL A 522 34.90 28.31 -36.54
CA VAL A 522 35.32 26.92 -36.59
C VAL A 522 34.29 25.95 -37.16
N ASP A 523 32.94 26.19 -37.09
CA ASP A 523 32.01 25.16 -37.60
C ASP A 523 30.56 25.62 -37.75
N PHE A 524 29.79 24.92 -38.61
CA PHE A 524 28.37 25.14 -38.83
C PHE A 524 27.60 24.36 -37.74
N THR A 525 27.39 24.97 -36.56
CA THR A 525 26.84 24.32 -35.40
C THR A 525 25.49 24.96 -35.00
N VAL A 526 24.49 24.13 -34.76
CA VAL A 526 23.17 24.54 -34.26
C VAL A 526 23.05 24.17 -32.80
N ALA A 527 22.69 25.15 -31.97
CA ALA A 527 22.37 24.93 -30.56
C ALA A 527 20.94 25.38 -30.25
N SER A 528 20.26 24.68 -29.34
CA SER A 528 18.95 25.07 -28.85
C SER A 528 19.12 26.08 -27.72
N ILE A 529 18.99 27.38 -28.04
CA ILE A 529 19.28 28.47 -27.10
C ILE A 529 18.19 29.54 -27.13
N ASP A 530 18.02 30.23 -26.01
CA ASP A 530 17.34 31.52 -25.95
C ASP A 530 18.34 32.60 -26.36
N ARG A 531 18.20 33.11 -27.59
CA ARG A 531 19.11 34.06 -28.18
C ARG A 531 19.34 35.28 -27.30
N THR A 532 18.27 35.83 -26.73
CA THR A 532 18.33 37.07 -25.92
C THR A 532 19.15 36.84 -24.64
N LEU A 533 18.94 35.70 -23.98
CA LEU A 533 19.66 35.38 -22.75
C LEU A 533 21.13 35.02 -23.01
N ILE A 534 21.42 34.26 -24.07
CA ILE A 534 22.82 33.91 -24.44
C ILE A 534 23.56 35.16 -24.93
N GLU A 535 22.92 36.05 -25.74
CA GLU A 535 23.46 37.34 -26.11
C GLU A 535 23.86 38.15 -24.88
N ARG A 536 22.94 38.26 -23.88
CA ARG A 536 23.22 38.96 -22.63
C ARG A 536 24.37 38.31 -21.83
N ALA A 537 24.47 36.99 -21.80
CA ALA A 537 25.58 36.29 -21.17
C ALA A 537 26.92 36.61 -21.82
N ILE A 538 26.99 36.54 -23.14
CA ILE A 538 28.23 36.83 -23.89
C ILE A 538 28.62 38.30 -23.80
N CYS A 539 27.65 39.24 -23.92
CA CYS A 539 27.89 40.64 -23.72
C CYS A 539 28.46 40.95 -22.33
N ASN A 540 27.95 40.31 -21.30
CA ASN A 540 28.46 40.45 -19.93
C ASN A 540 29.95 40.00 -19.84
N LEU A 541 30.34 38.94 -20.56
CA LEU A 541 31.73 38.48 -20.60
C LEU A 541 32.65 39.47 -21.35
N ILE A 542 32.20 40.00 -22.50
CA ILE A 542 32.91 41.03 -23.22
C ILE A 542 33.10 42.29 -22.39
N GLU A 543 32.04 42.77 -21.69
CA GLU A 543 32.11 43.93 -20.82
C GLU A 543 33.06 43.71 -19.63
N ASN A 544 33.11 42.47 -19.08
CA ASN A 544 34.06 42.14 -18.02
C ASN A 544 35.50 42.23 -18.54
N ALA A 545 35.79 41.64 -19.72
CA ALA A 545 37.09 41.73 -20.33
C ALA A 545 37.56 43.18 -20.55
N ARG A 546 36.67 44.02 -21.14
CA ARG A 546 36.93 45.45 -21.34
C ARG A 546 37.22 46.21 -20.03
N LYS A 547 36.49 45.86 -18.97
CA LYS A 547 36.56 46.55 -17.69
C LYS A 547 37.84 46.24 -16.93
N TYR A 548 38.26 44.97 -16.93
CA TYR A 548 39.40 44.48 -16.17
C TYR A 548 40.70 44.43 -16.97
N ALA A 549 40.61 44.48 -18.31
CA ALA A 549 41.71 44.44 -19.25
C ALA A 549 41.43 45.41 -20.41
N PRO A 550 41.49 46.76 -20.21
CA PRO A 550 41.12 47.76 -21.24
C PRO A 550 41.90 47.69 -22.53
N ASP A 551 43.17 47.30 -22.46
CA ASP A 551 44.08 47.20 -23.63
C ASP A 551 44.16 45.78 -24.20
N ALA A 552 43.32 44.85 -23.74
CA ALA A 552 43.35 43.45 -24.13
C ALA A 552 42.40 43.16 -25.31
N SER A 553 42.79 42.27 -26.23
CA SER A 553 41.91 41.69 -27.23
C SER A 553 41.02 40.62 -26.62
N VAL A 554 39.78 40.49 -27.12
CA VAL A 554 38.84 39.44 -26.74
C VAL A 554 38.61 38.51 -27.90
N ARG A 555 38.88 37.24 -27.71
CA ARG A 555 38.62 36.20 -28.70
C ARG A 555 37.44 35.34 -28.33
N ILE A 556 36.51 35.17 -29.26
CA ILE A 556 35.32 34.33 -29.10
C ILE A 556 35.43 33.18 -30.09
N GLY A 557 35.52 31.96 -29.59
CA GLY A 557 35.54 30.77 -30.41
C GLY A 557 34.40 29.81 -30.02
N PHE A 558 33.96 29.00 -30.97
CA PHE A 558 33.00 27.94 -30.64
C PHE A 558 33.37 26.65 -31.39
N THR A 559 33.08 25.53 -30.77
CA THR A 559 33.33 24.21 -31.33
C THR A 559 32.35 23.20 -30.81
N HIS A 560 32.02 22.20 -31.61
CA HIS A 560 31.29 21.03 -31.11
C HIS A 560 32.25 19.89 -30.85
N ARG A 561 31.94 19.04 -29.85
CA ARG A 561 32.70 17.84 -29.55
C ARG A 561 31.85 16.59 -29.73
N SER A 562 32.51 15.45 -29.85
CA SER A 562 31.89 14.12 -29.99
C SER A 562 31.03 13.71 -28.75
N ASP A 563 31.15 14.44 -27.65
CA ASP A 563 30.42 14.23 -26.42
C ASP A 563 28.96 14.75 -26.44
N GLY A 564 28.50 15.29 -27.59
CA GLY A 564 27.15 15.82 -27.73
C GLY A 564 26.95 17.20 -27.10
N ASN A 565 28.01 18.01 -27.00
CA ASN A 565 27.96 19.37 -26.47
C ASN A 565 28.62 20.36 -27.42
N VAL A 566 28.13 21.59 -27.35
CA VAL A 566 28.76 22.78 -27.99
C VAL A 566 29.50 23.54 -26.90
N TYR A 567 30.68 23.99 -27.26
CA TYR A 567 31.55 24.77 -26.39
C TYR A 567 31.75 26.17 -27.00
N ILE A 568 31.33 27.21 -26.27
CA ILE A 568 31.64 28.61 -26.60
C ILE A 568 32.73 29.04 -25.66
N ARG A 569 33.85 29.53 -26.21
CA ARG A 569 35.00 30.01 -25.48
C ARG A 569 35.11 31.51 -25.64
N VAL A 570 35.23 32.22 -24.54
CA VAL A 570 35.54 33.66 -24.51
C VAL A 570 36.86 33.82 -23.77
N THR A 571 37.89 34.36 -24.45
CA THR A 571 39.23 34.49 -23.89
C THR A 571 39.70 35.93 -24.03
N ASP A 572 40.21 36.51 -22.95
CA ASP A 572 40.94 37.79 -22.96
C ASP A 572 42.45 37.53 -22.71
N ASN A 573 43.28 38.45 -23.15
CA ASN A 573 44.72 38.43 -22.90
C ASN A 573 45.13 39.42 -21.77
N GLY A 574 44.22 39.68 -20.85
CA GLY A 574 44.41 40.60 -19.73
C GLY A 574 45.25 40.01 -18.57
N PRO A 575 45.17 40.58 -17.36
CA PRO A 575 45.96 40.16 -16.20
C PRO A 575 45.51 38.85 -15.58
N GLY A 576 44.37 38.25 -16.04
CA GLY A 576 43.79 37.02 -15.52
C GLY A 576 43.20 37.12 -14.15
N ILE A 577 42.64 35.98 -13.66
CA ILE A 577 42.04 35.82 -12.33
C ILE A 577 43.01 35.02 -11.45
N SER A 578 43.15 35.44 -10.18
CA SER A 578 43.97 34.69 -9.21
C SER A 578 43.43 33.25 -9.03
N PRO A 579 44.32 32.23 -8.92
CA PRO A 579 43.88 30.87 -8.64
C PRO A 579 42.96 30.72 -7.45
N ASP A 580 43.16 31.53 -6.39
CA ASP A 580 42.36 31.55 -5.17
C ASP A 580 40.93 32.08 -5.42
N ASP A 581 40.77 32.96 -6.43
CA ASP A 581 39.50 33.59 -6.76
C ASP A 581 38.67 32.77 -7.75
N LEU A 582 39.28 31.83 -8.52
CA LEU A 582 38.63 31.07 -9.61
C LEU A 582 37.35 30.35 -9.18
N SER A 583 37.33 29.81 -7.98
CA SER A 583 36.16 29.08 -7.45
C SER A 583 35.03 30.01 -6.98
N LEU A 584 35.33 31.28 -6.72
CA LEU A 584 34.44 32.25 -6.09
C LEU A 584 33.92 33.32 -7.07
N VAL A 585 34.57 33.51 -8.24
CA VAL A 585 34.21 34.59 -9.18
C VAL A 585 32.83 34.46 -9.81
N ALA A 586 32.21 33.26 -9.76
CA ALA A 586 30.84 33.03 -10.20
C ALA A 586 29.79 33.24 -9.05
N ASP A 587 30.24 33.50 -7.83
CA ASP A 587 29.35 33.77 -6.71
C ASP A 587 28.80 35.20 -6.78
N ALA A 588 27.57 35.38 -6.28
CA ALA A 588 26.92 36.68 -6.27
C ALA A 588 27.68 37.67 -5.37
N PHE A 589 27.92 38.86 -5.85
CA PHE A 589 28.61 39.95 -5.15
C PHE A 589 30.12 39.72 -4.87
N TYR A 590 30.68 38.61 -5.38
CA TYR A 590 32.11 38.39 -5.20
C TYR A 590 32.96 39.30 -6.09
N ARG A 591 34.05 39.83 -5.54
CA ARG A 591 35.03 40.66 -6.22
C ARG A 591 36.41 40.27 -5.75
N GLY A 592 37.27 39.87 -6.69
CA GLY A 592 38.66 39.49 -6.38
C GLY A 592 39.48 40.65 -5.80
N ASN A 593 40.50 40.33 -5.02
CA ASN A 593 41.39 41.29 -4.34
C ASN A 593 42.12 42.24 -5.28
N ARG A 594 42.32 41.90 -6.57
CA ARG A 594 42.99 42.73 -7.58
C ARG A 594 42.07 43.75 -8.27
N SER A 595 40.78 43.76 -7.95
CA SER A 595 39.78 44.63 -8.63
C SER A 595 39.83 46.12 -8.21
N GLY A 596 40.73 46.53 -7.34
CA GLY A 596 41.08 47.91 -6.94
C GLY A 596 40.01 48.98 -7.12
N SER A 597 40.22 49.94 -8.00
CA SER A 597 39.30 51.06 -8.29
C SER A 597 38.25 50.77 -9.39
N THR A 598 38.21 49.55 -9.93
CA THR A 598 37.35 49.22 -11.07
C THR A 598 35.87 49.05 -10.58
N HIS A 599 34.94 49.85 -11.16
CA HIS A 599 33.55 49.89 -10.76
C HIS A 599 32.77 48.63 -11.18
N GLY A 600 31.96 48.05 -10.28
CA GLY A 600 31.03 46.96 -10.59
C GLY A 600 30.51 46.21 -9.38
N VAL A 601 29.35 45.62 -9.48
CA VAL A 601 28.58 45.01 -8.38
C VAL A 601 29.01 43.55 -8.10
N GLY A 602 29.81 42.92 -8.96
CA GLY A 602 30.22 41.51 -8.82
C GLY A 602 29.09 40.48 -9.16
N LEU A 603 28.21 40.84 -10.09
CA LEU A 603 27.04 40.00 -10.43
C LEU A 603 27.06 39.50 -11.89
N GLY A 604 27.89 40.05 -12.75
CA GLY A 604 27.93 39.68 -14.17
C GLY A 604 28.17 38.19 -14.42
N LEU A 605 29.23 37.64 -13.82
CA LEU A 605 29.55 36.22 -13.93
C LEU A 605 28.51 35.32 -13.27
N HIS A 606 27.93 35.76 -12.15
CA HIS A 606 26.84 35.00 -11.51
C HIS A 606 25.60 34.92 -12.42
N ILE A 607 25.17 36.03 -13.04
CA ILE A 607 24.06 36.05 -13.99
C ILE A 607 24.36 35.17 -15.20
N THR A 608 25.56 35.28 -15.75
CA THR A 608 26.00 34.41 -16.87
C THR A 608 25.90 32.96 -16.48
N ASN A 609 26.42 32.56 -15.33
CA ASN A 609 26.36 31.18 -14.84
C ASN A 609 24.89 30.69 -14.69
N ARG A 610 24.00 31.52 -14.13
CA ARG A 610 22.57 31.18 -14.00
C ARG A 610 21.87 31.02 -15.34
N ILE A 611 22.16 31.87 -16.34
CA ILE A 611 21.65 31.70 -17.70
C ILE A 611 22.11 30.38 -18.30
N ILE A 612 23.38 30.06 -18.16
CA ILE A 612 23.95 28.82 -18.71
C ILE A 612 23.37 27.56 -18.00
N ILE A 613 23.25 27.57 -16.68
CA ILE A 613 22.60 26.49 -15.92
C ILE A 613 21.15 26.32 -16.38
N GLY A 614 20.41 27.39 -16.58
CA GLY A 614 19.05 27.35 -17.12
C GLY A 614 18.96 26.66 -18.48
N HIS A 615 19.99 26.82 -19.34
CA HIS A 615 20.11 26.10 -20.60
C HIS A 615 20.66 24.66 -20.45
N MET A 616 20.65 24.09 -19.23
CA MET A 616 21.23 22.77 -18.90
C MET A 616 22.73 22.69 -19.24
N GLY A 617 23.39 23.84 -19.32
CA GLY A 617 24.81 23.98 -19.60
C GLY A 617 25.70 24.05 -18.36
N ARG A 618 26.98 24.27 -18.59
CA ARG A 618 27.96 24.52 -17.52
C ARG A 618 28.93 25.61 -17.97
N MET A 619 29.23 26.53 -17.07
CA MET A 619 30.28 27.53 -17.24
C MET A 619 31.53 27.14 -16.45
N THR A 620 32.70 27.28 -17.01
CA THR A 620 33.99 27.05 -16.35
C THR A 620 34.90 28.24 -16.59
N VAL A 621 35.53 28.73 -15.53
CA VAL A 621 36.49 29.84 -15.59
C VAL A 621 37.89 29.29 -15.37
N SER A 622 38.86 29.66 -16.20
CA SER A 622 40.25 29.24 -16.11
C SER A 622 41.19 30.38 -16.49
N VAL A 623 42.45 30.24 -16.12
CA VAL A 623 43.52 31.14 -16.57
C VAL A 623 43.87 30.77 -18.02
N GLY A 624 43.99 31.76 -18.90
CA GLY A 624 44.39 31.57 -20.29
C GLY A 624 45.86 31.21 -20.42
N GLU A 625 46.26 30.59 -21.55
CA GLU A 625 47.61 30.14 -21.83
C GLU A 625 48.66 31.28 -21.77
N ASN A 626 48.26 32.52 -22.04
CA ASN A 626 49.13 33.71 -22.01
C ASN A 626 48.87 34.63 -20.83
N GLY A 627 48.26 34.11 -19.75
CA GLY A 627 48.03 34.85 -18.51
C GLY A 627 46.64 35.51 -18.37
N GLY A 628 45.84 35.60 -19.44
CA GLY A 628 44.46 36.16 -19.42
C GLY A 628 43.43 35.24 -18.82
N THR A 629 42.13 35.58 -19.00
CA THR A 629 41.01 34.77 -18.51
C THR A 629 40.36 34.02 -19.68
N THR A 630 40.10 32.73 -19.48
CA THR A 630 39.27 31.92 -20.39
C THR A 630 38.02 31.45 -19.72
N ILE A 631 36.88 31.79 -20.30
CA ILE A 631 35.59 31.33 -19.89
C ILE A 631 35.01 30.37 -20.91
N LEU A 632 34.78 29.13 -20.51
CA LEU A 632 34.26 28.06 -21.36
C LEU A 632 32.78 27.79 -20.96
N ILE A 633 31.90 27.97 -21.93
CA ILE A 633 30.46 27.69 -21.79
C ILE A 633 30.15 26.41 -22.55
N ARG A 634 29.69 25.39 -21.87
CA ARG A 634 29.20 24.14 -22.45
C ARG A 634 27.67 24.19 -22.52
N LEU A 635 27.11 23.92 -23.71
CA LEU A 635 25.65 23.84 -23.95
C LEU A 635 25.33 22.49 -24.59
N PRO A 636 24.10 21.92 -24.31
CA PRO A 636 23.64 20.72 -24.99
C PRO A 636 23.56 20.95 -26.52
N TYR A 637 24.03 19.97 -27.28
CA TYR A 637 24.00 19.98 -28.74
C TYR A 637 22.90 19.08 -29.27
N ASP A 638 22.08 19.55 -30.20
CA ASP A 638 21.07 18.75 -30.86
C ASP A 638 21.55 18.28 -32.24
N ARG A 639 21.98 17.04 -32.29
CA ARG A 639 22.56 16.44 -33.49
C ARG A 639 21.57 16.29 -34.65
N GLU A 640 20.28 16.01 -34.34
CA GLU A 640 19.26 15.83 -35.37
C GLU A 640 18.85 17.16 -36.00
N LEU A 641 18.67 18.19 -35.16
CA LEU A 641 18.39 19.55 -35.66
C LEU A 641 19.54 20.12 -36.48
N THR A 642 20.78 19.83 -36.13
CA THR A 642 21.95 20.27 -36.90
C THR A 642 21.99 19.62 -38.28
N LYS A 643 21.77 18.30 -38.38
CA LYS A 643 21.75 17.57 -39.64
C LYS A 643 20.66 18.09 -40.60
N ASN A 644 19.45 18.30 -40.08
CA ASN A 644 18.33 18.81 -40.86
C ASN A 644 18.52 20.24 -41.33
N ASN A 645 19.19 21.12 -40.57
CA ASN A 645 19.49 22.48 -40.95
C ASN A 645 20.65 22.59 -41.95
N ILE A 646 21.65 21.70 -41.90
CA ILE A 646 22.71 21.59 -42.89
C ILE A 646 22.13 21.12 -44.24
N GLU A 647 21.22 20.17 -44.25
CA GLU A 647 20.54 19.73 -45.48
C GLU A 647 19.67 20.86 -46.08
N ALA A 648 18.90 21.59 -45.21
CA ALA A 648 18.11 22.73 -45.66
C ALA A 648 18.97 23.90 -46.21
N ALA A 649 20.14 24.16 -45.63
CA ALA A 649 21.07 25.19 -46.12
C ALA A 649 21.72 24.78 -47.46
N ARG A 650 21.99 23.51 -47.70
CA ARG A 650 22.48 23.01 -48.99
C ARG A 650 21.45 23.08 -50.11
N THR A 651 20.16 22.96 -49.78
CA THR A 651 19.06 23.07 -50.74
C THR A 651 18.69 24.51 -51.10
N THR A 652 19.14 25.52 -50.31
CA THR A 652 18.85 26.94 -50.52
C THR A 652 19.96 27.74 -51.24
N ASN A 653 20.95 27.09 -51.84
CA ASN A 653 22.04 27.73 -52.62
C ASN A 653 22.76 28.90 -51.91
N LEU A 654 22.95 28.82 -50.62
CA LEU A 654 23.93 29.64 -49.90
C LEU A 654 25.23 28.84 -49.87
N ASP A 655 26.17 29.13 -50.83
CA ASP A 655 27.50 28.56 -50.83
C ASP A 655 28.17 28.77 -49.45
N PRO A 656 28.71 27.73 -48.82
CA PRO A 656 29.50 27.89 -47.62
C PRO A 656 30.82 28.64 -48.01
N PRO A 657 31.27 29.59 -47.19
CA PRO A 657 32.58 30.21 -47.43
C PRO A 657 33.64 29.11 -47.47
N THR A 658 34.38 29.06 -48.58
CA THR A 658 35.47 28.14 -48.79
C THR A 658 36.54 28.34 -47.72
N ALA A 659 36.80 27.32 -46.91
CA ALA A 659 37.90 27.30 -45.96
C ALA A 659 39.23 27.38 -46.76
N PRO A 660 40.21 28.20 -46.35
CA PRO A 660 41.53 28.15 -46.92
C PRO A 660 42.20 26.80 -46.63
N ALA A 661 42.69 26.15 -47.68
CA ALA A 661 43.36 24.89 -47.53
C ALA A 661 44.60 25.04 -46.61
N CYS A 662 44.61 24.30 -45.52
CA CYS A 662 45.81 24.11 -44.71
C CYS A 662 46.78 23.20 -45.48
N ASP A 663 47.91 23.77 -45.86
CA ASP A 663 49.06 23.04 -46.34
C ASP A 663 49.62 22.12 -45.25
N PRO A 664 49.93 20.86 -45.54
CA PRO A 664 50.42 19.92 -44.52
C PRO A 664 51.95 19.87 -44.45
N GLU A 665 52.64 20.98 -44.51
CA GLU A 665 54.12 21.00 -44.31
C GLU A 665 54.43 22.09 -43.26
N ASN A 666 54.44 21.73 -41.98
CA ASN A 666 55.34 22.20 -40.93
C ASN A 666 54.87 21.73 -39.57
N ALA A 667 55.09 20.43 -39.27
CA ALA A 667 55.15 19.90 -37.93
C ALA A 667 56.56 19.29 -37.75
N SER A 668 57.43 20.03 -37.14
CA SER A 668 58.62 19.52 -36.46
C SER A 668 58.69 20.20 -35.08
#